data_8b266003462a09c7f787784945fd5f79
#
_entry.id   8b266003462a09c7f787784945fd5f79
#
_cell.length_a   1.000
_cell.length_b   1.000
_cell.length_c   1.000
_cell.angle_alpha   90.00
_cell.angle_beta   90.00
_cell.angle_gamma   90.00
#
_symmetry.space_group_name_H-M   'P 1'
#
loop_
_entity.id
_entity.type
_entity.pdbx_description
1 polymer ?
#
loop_
_entity_poly.entity_id
_entity_poly.type
_entity_poly.pdbx_seq_one_letter_code
_entity_poly.pdbx_strand_id
1 'polypeptide(L)'
;MKRIYTFGNGQAEGRADMKNLLGGKGANLAEMNLIGVPVPPGFTITTEVCTEYNTLGREAVVKILEEDVKKSVAHIEKLTGNTFGDAVNPLLVSVRSGARVSMPGMMDTVLNLGINDTVVEALSKKSGNPRFAWDSYRRFVQMYGDVVLGMKPKSKQDIDPFEEILDKVKEEKGVKNDTELTVDDLKGLVVKFKAAVKKSTDKDFPESAWEQLWGAIYAVFDSWMNERAILYRRMNQIPEEWGTAVNVQAMVYGNMGNTSATGVAFTRDAATGEDIFNGEYLINAQGEDVVAGVRTPQQITTEGSRRWAALQGISEEERASKYPSLEESMPECAKELIETQQKLEDYFKDMQDLEFTIQDNKLWLLQTRNGKRTGAAMVKIAMDLLRAGEIDEKTVLRRMEPQKLDELLHPVFDKDDLKRAQTVAKGLPASPGAATGQIVFFADDAEAWSEMKKKVIMVRIETSPEDLRGMSVAQGILTARGGMTSHAAVVARGMGKCCVSGAGEIKVDYKEKTVIMDGKTYKEGDWISLNGSTGDVYDGQVPTVDAELSGDFAAIMNLAEKYTKVDVRTNADSPRDALVARKFGAKGIGLCRTEHMFFEGDRIKAMREMILANTEEGRRAALDKLLPIQRADFQGIFEAMDGLGVTIRLLDPPLHEFVPHQLATQKELANEMGITVEEVKSKCDSLEEFNPMLGHRGCRLGNTYPEITEMQARAIIEAAIDCKEKGIDVHPEIMVPLVGVVKELEMQSEIIRRTAEKVFAERGTSVAYKIGTMIEVPRAALVADKIAEYADFFSFGTNDLTQMTFGYSRDDAPKFLKYYKELGIIKTDPFEVLDQEGVGQLVEMGTKKGRSTKAGLKVGICGEHGGEPSSVKFCAKLGMNYVSCSPFRVPIARVAAAQAAVEE
;
A
#
# COMPACT_ATOMS: atom_id res chain seq x y z
N MET A 1 32.65 -8.85 -16.99
CA MET A 1 31.19 -8.93 -16.74
C MET A 1 30.51 -8.21 -17.89
N LYS A 2 29.42 -8.78 -18.46
CA LYS A 2 28.68 -8.14 -19.55
C LYS A 2 27.77 -7.06 -18.97
N ARG A 3 27.90 -5.82 -19.47
CA ARG A 3 27.20 -4.64 -18.95
C ARG A 3 26.06 -4.15 -19.84
N ILE A 4 26.04 -4.58 -21.12
CA ILE A 4 25.03 -4.16 -22.09
C ILE A 4 24.42 -5.38 -22.78
N TYR A 5 23.11 -5.37 -22.94
CA TYR A 5 22.31 -6.43 -23.55
C TYR A 5 21.43 -5.84 -24.65
N THR A 6 21.65 -6.28 -25.89
CA THR A 6 20.92 -5.81 -27.07
C THR A 6 19.66 -6.62 -27.32
N PHE A 7 18.65 -6.00 -27.95
CA PHE A 7 17.43 -6.64 -28.44
C PHE A 7 16.94 -5.97 -29.73
N GLY A 8 16.25 -6.73 -30.57
CA GLY A 8 15.69 -6.24 -31.83
C GLY A 8 15.47 -7.36 -32.84
N ASN A 9 14.46 -7.18 -33.70
CA ASN A 9 14.15 -8.08 -34.80
C ASN A 9 14.02 -9.57 -34.42
N GLY A 10 13.29 -9.86 -33.34
CA GLY A 10 13.06 -11.23 -32.87
C GLY A 10 14.23 -11.85 -32.12
N GLN A 11 15.29 -11.10 -31.82
CA GLN A 11 16.47 -11.57 -31.11
C GLN A 11 16.74 -10.72 -29.89
N ALA A 12 17.17 -11.32 -28.80
CA ALA A 12 17.59 -10.62 -27.59
C ALA A 12 18.65 -11.41 -26.84
N GLU A 13 19.55 -10.68 -26.19
CA GLU A 13 20.59 -11.27 -25.34
C GLU A 13 20.12 -11.45 -23.90
N GLY A 14 19.05 -10.75 -23.50
CA GLY A 14 18.39 -10.84 -22.19
C GLY A 14 17.15 -11.72 -22.21
N ARG A 15 16.59 -12.01 -21.00
CA ARG A 15 15.37 -12.82 -20.80
C ARG A 15 14.57 -12.29 -19.60
N ALA A 16 13.30 -12.71 -19.47
CA ALA A 16 12.39 -12.27 -18.40
C ALA A 16 12.88 -12.59 -16.98
N ASP A 17 13.64 -13.66 -16.80
CA ASP A 17 14.21 -14.07 -15.50
C ASP A 17 15.39 -13.20 -15.04
N MET A 18 15.95 -12.38 -15.95
CA MET A 18 17.07 -11.50 -15.66
C MET A 18 16.67 -10.13 -15.08
N LYS A 19 15.52 -10.02 -14.42
CA LYS A 19 15.01 -8.75 -13.84
C LYS A 19 15.97 -8.10 -12.85
N ASN A 20 16.75 -8.89 -12.13
CA ASN A 20 17.73 -8.34 -11.19
C ASN A 20 18.86 -7.59 -11.90
N LEU A 21 19.19 -7.98 -13.12
CA LEU A 21 20.27 -7.41 -13.91
C LEU A 21 19.79 -6.35 -14.91
N LEU A 22 18.68 -6.62 -15.61
CA LEU A 22 18.17 -5.77 -16.68
C LEU A 22 17.05 -4.80 -16.22
N GLY A 23 16.66 -4.90 -14.95
CA GLY A 23 15.43 -4.28 -14.48
C GLY A 23 14.18 -4.92 -15.07
N GLY A 24 13.02 -4.59 -14.55
CA GLY A 24 11.76 -5.15 -15.05
C GLY A 24 11.49 -4.77 -16.51
N LYS A 25 11.75 -3.52 -16.88
CA LYS A 25 11.54 -3.01 -18.25
C LYS A 25 12.47 -3.68 -19.27
N GLY A 26 13.78 -3.71 -19.01
CA GLY A 26 14.77 -4.30 -19.93
C GLY A 26 14.55 -5.80 -20.12
N ALA A 27 14.27 -6.53 -19.06
CA ALA A 27 13.98 -7.96 -19.12
C ALA A 27 12.72 -8.26 -19.96
N ASN A 28 11.64 -7.47 -19.76
CA ASN A 28 10.41 -7.65 -20.50
C ASN A 28 10.52 -7.21 -21.98
N LEU A 29 11.29 -6.15 -22.30
CA LEU A 29 11.58 -5.75 -23.66
C LEU A 29 12.33 -6.87 -24.43
N ALA A 30 13.31 -7.48 -23.77
CA ALA A 30 14.04 -8.62 -24.35
C ALA A 30 13.09 -9.81 -24.59
N GLU A 31 12.26 -10.15 -23.60
CA GLU A 31 11.33 -11.29 -23.69
C GLU A 31 10.26 -11.07 -24.77
N MET A 32 9.63 -9.89 -24.81
CA MET A 32 8.66 -9.54 -25.85
C MET A 32 9.26 -9.73 -27.25
N ASN A 33 10.51 -9.34 -27.41
CA ASN A 33 11.21 -9.50 -28.69
C ASN A 33 11.40 -10.99 -29.05
N LEU A 34 11.83 -11.82 -28.08
CA LEU A 34 12.02 -13.27 -28.28
C LEU A 34 10.73 -14.01 -28.64
N ILE A 35 9.61 -13.60 -28.08
CA ILE A 35 8.29 -14.18 -28.39
C ILE A 35 7.65 -13.59 -29.65
N GLY A 36 8.34 -12.70 -30.37
CA GLY A 36 7.91 -12.14 -31.65
C GLY A 36 6.84 -11.07 -31.54
N VAL A 37 6.82 -10.31 -30.46
CA VAL A 37 6.03 -9.08 -30.32
C VAL A 37 6.79 -7.93 -30.99
N PRO A 38 6.13 -7.02 -31.72
CA PRO A 38 6.80 -5.91 -32.40
C PRO A 38 7.34 -4.88 -31.38
N VAL A 39 8.64 -4.92 -31.13
CA VAL A 39 9.35 -4.04 -30.19
C VAL A 39 10.39 -3.24 -30.96
N PRO A 40 10.47 -1.91 -30.81
CA PRO A 40 11.57 -1.13 -31.40
C PRO A 40 12.92 -1.64 -30.88
N PRO A 41 13.95 -1.77 -31.75
CA PRO A 41 15.24 -2.28 -31.32
C PRO A 41 15.92 -1.35 -30.30
N GLY A 42 16.74 -1.94 -29.43
CA GLY A 42 17.39 -1.20 -28.37
C GLY A 42 18.46 -2.01 -27.64
N PHE A 43 18.91 -1.46 -26.53
CA PHE A 43 19.78 -2.16 -25.58
C PHE A 43 19.53 -1.69 -24.15
N THR A 44 19.90 -2.54 -23.21
CA THR A 44 19.79 -2.27 -21.77
C THR A 44 21.18 -2.24 -21.14
N ILE A 45 21.51 -1.15 -20.44
CA ILE A 45 22.66 -1.06 -19.53
C ILE A 45 22.19 -1.56 -18.17
N THR A 46 22.96 -2.47 -17.56
CA THR A 46 22.52 -3.23 -16.38
C THR A 46 22.42 -2.39 -15.11
N THR A 47 21.65 -2.89 -14.14
CA THR A 47 21.50 -2.27 -12.80
C THR A 47 22.83 -2.20 -12.04
N GLU A 48 23.74 -3.14 -12.28
CA GLU A 48 25.09 -3.17 -11.68
C GLU A 48 25.91 -1.96 -12.09
N VAL A 49 25.74 -1.46 -13.32
CA VAL A 49 26.40 -0.24 -13.78
C VAL A 49 25.92 1.00 -13.00
N CYS A 50 24.66 1.04 -12.59
CA CYS A 50 24.18 2.12 -11.71
C CYS A 50 24.94 2.13 -10.37
N THR A 51 25.20 0.97 -9.80
CA THR A 51 25.98 0.83 -8.57
C THR A 51 27.45 1.21 -8.80
N GLU A 52 28.04 0.78 -9.93
CA GLU A 52 29.39 1.21 -10.35
C GLU A 52 29.45 2.74 -10.54
N TYR A 53 28.42 3.33 -11.16
CA TYR A 53 28.30 4.78 -11.35
C TYR A 53 28.29 5.57 -10.04
N ASN A 54 27.49 5.11 -9.08
CA ASN A 54 27.41 5.76 -7.75
C ASN A 54 28.73 5.62 -6.95
N THR A 55 29.52 4.59 -7.22
CA THR A 55 30.76 4.30 -6.49
C THR A 55 31.99 4.89 -7.16
N LEU A 56 32.13 4.75 -8.49
CA LEU A 56 33.32 5.14 -9.25
C LEU A 56 33.22 6.52 -9.88
N GLY A 57 31.98 7.04 -10.00
CA GLY A 57 31.71 8.32 -10.62
C GLY A 57 31.60 8.27 -12.15
N ARG A 58 31.12 9.38 -12.71
CA ARG A 58 30.70 9.56 -14.09
C ARG A 58 31.79 9.24 -15.12
N GLU A 59 32.98 9.80 -14.95
CA GLU A 59 34.08 9.64 -15.92
C GLU A 59 34.61 8.20 -16.03
N ALA A 60 34.67 7.49 -14.90
CA ALA A 60 35.13 6.10 -14.86
C ALA A 60 34.14 5.18 -15.61
N VAL A 61 32.85 5.38 -15.40
CA VAL A 61 31.80 4.56 -16.05
C VAL A 61 31.75 4.80 -17.55
N VAL A 62 31.94 6.06 -18.02
CA VAL A 62 32.04 6.35 -19.45
C VAL A 62 33.17 5.55 -20.09
N LYS A 63 34.39 5.59 -19.54
CA LYS A 63 35.53 4.87 -20.09
C LYS A 63 35.28 3.36 -20.20
N ILE A 64 34.51 2.80 -19.28
CA ILE A 64 34.16 1.39 -19.27
C ILE A 64 33.10 1.04 -20.33
N LEU A 65 32.14 1.95 -20.58
CA LEU A 65 30.97 1.68 -21.42
C LEU A 65 31.10 2.19 -22.86
N GLU A 66 31.95 3.16 -23.14
CA GLU A 66 31.96 3.93 -24.40
C GLU A 66 31.95 3.06 -25.65
N GLU A 67 32.85 2.07 -25.71
CA GLU A 67 32.94 1.17 -26.84
C GLU A 67 31.71 0.25 -27.00
N ASP A 68 31.19 -0.25 -25.89
CA ASP A 68 30.02 -1.14 -25.89
C ASP A 68 28.74 -0.36 -26.21
N VAL A 69 28.60 0.91 -25.77
CA VAL A 69 27.49 1.79 -26.15
C VAL A 69 27.55 2.10 -27.65
N LYS A 70 28.74 2.44 -28.20
CA LYS A 70 28.91 2.68 -29.64
C LYS A 70 28.53 1.45 -30.48
N LYS A 71 28.95 0.27 -30.09
CA LYS A 71 28.57 -1.01 -30.77
C LYS A 71 27.07 -1.26 -30.69
N SER A 72 26.44 -0.96 -29.55
CA SER A 72 25.02 -1.15 -29.35
C SER A 72 24.17 -0.13 -30.13
N VAL A 73 24.62 1.11 -30.26
CA VAL A 73 23.98 2.10 -31.16
C VAL A 73 24.12 1.65 -32.61
N ALA A 74 25.31 1.18 -33.05
CA ALA A 74 25.48 0.64 -34.39
C ALA A 74 24.61 -0.60 -34.68
N HIS A 75 24.29 -1.40 -33.64
CA HIS A 75 23.31 -2.48 -33.75
C HIS A 75 21.90 -1.94 -34.07
N ILE A 76 21.44 -0.88 -33.36
CA ILE A 76 20.16 -0.24 -33.66
C ILE A 76 20.16 0.34 -35.07
N GLU A 77 21.22 1.02 -35.45
CA GLU A 77 21.37 1.61 -36.79
C GLU A 77 21.23 0.55 -37.90
N LYS A 78 21.89 -0.59 -37.73
CA LYS A 78 21.78 -1.71 -38.64
C LYS A 78 20.36 -2.26 -38.77
N LEU A 79 19.62 -2.35 -37.66
CA LEU A 79 18.28 -2.91 -37.66
C LEU A 79 17.23 -1.91 -38.21
N THR A 80 17.42 -0.63 -37.98
CA THR A 80 16.49 0.43 -38.42
C THR A 80 16.81 1.00 -39.79
N GLY A 81 18.05 0.85 -40.26
CA GLY A 81 18.55 1.49 -41.46
C GLY A 81 18.77 2.99 -41.31
N ASN A 82 18.70 3.53 -40.11
CA ASN A 82 18.88 4.95 -39.78
C ASN A 82 20.17 5.14 -39.01
N THR A 83 20.78 6.32 -39.05
CA THR A 83 22.06 6.61 -38.40
C THR A 83 21.92 7.68 -37.33
N PHE A 84 22.52 7.44 -36.17
CA PHE A 84 22.41 8.33 -35.02
C PHE A 84 23.17 9.64 -35.24
N GLY A 85 22.44 10.75 -35.17
CA GLY A 85 22.97 12.09 -35.43
C GLY A 85 23.19 12.43 -36.91
N ASP A 86 22.71 11.63 -37.88
CA ASP A 86 22.84 11.85 -39.30
C ASP A 86 21.89 12.93 -39.82
N ALA A 87 22.41 13.75 -40.69
CA ALA A 87 21.69 14.90 -41.30
C ALA A 87 20.76 14.50 -42.46
N VAL A 88 20.76 13.24 -42.90
CA VAL A 88 19.99 12.75 -44.04
C VAL A 88 18.96 11.71 -43.64
N ASN A 89 19.38 10.70 -42.87
CA ASN A 89 18.55 9.61 -42.43
C ASN A 89 18.69 9.36 -40.90
N PRO A 90 18.18 10.29 -40.08
CA PRO A 90 18.45 10.29 -38.65
C PRO A 90 17.77 9.13 -37.93
N LEU A 91 18.51 8.54 -36.99
CA LEU A 91 18.01 7.73 -35.90
C LEU A 91 17.85 8.64 -34.67
N LEU A 92 16.69 8.63 -34.05
CA LEU A 92 16.49 9.17 -32.71
C LEU A 92 16.26 8.02 -31.73
N VAL A 93 16.68 8.22 -30.48
CA VAL A 93 16.50 7.21 -29.42
C VAL A 93 15.87 7.83 -28.18
N SER A 94 15.24 6.97 -27.39
CA SER A 94 14.80 7.27 -26.04
C SER A 94 15.76 6.65 -25.02
N VAL A 95 15.92 7.29 -23.87
CA VAL A 95 16.62 6.75 -22.70
C VAL A 95 15.66 6.70 -21.54
N ARG A 96 15.40 5.49 -21.03
CA ARG A 96 14.36 5.21 -20.04
C ARG A 96 14.94 4.40 -18.88
N SER A 97 14.53 4.73 -17.65
CA SER A 97 14.89 3.95 -16.46
C SER A 97 14.23 2.56 -16.45
N GLY A 98 14.85 1.62 -15.75
CA GLY A 98 14.35 0.25 -15.60
C GLY A 98 14.74 -0.34 -14.25
N ALA A 99 14.04 -0.01 -13.17
CA ALA A 99 14.27 -0.65 -11.86
C ALA A 99 13.81 -2.12 -11.85
N ARG A 100 14.31 -2.91 -10.88
CA ARG A 100 13.92 -4.32 -10.69
C ARG A 100 12.44 -4.48 -10.40
N VAL A 101 11.86 -3.51 -9.70
CA VAL A 101 10.43 -3.38 -9.44
C VAL A 101 9.89 -2.09 -10.05
N SER A 102 8.60 -2.06 -10.38
CA SER A 102 7.96 -0.89 -10.98
C SER A 102 7.92 0.27 -10.00
N MET A 103 8.46 1.43 -10.42
CA MET A 103 8.46 2.69 -9.66
C MET A 103 7.89 3.81 -10.56
N PRO A 104 6.56 3.85 -10.78
CA PRO A 104 5.94 4.76 -11.74
C PRO A 104 6.17 6.23 -11.37
N GLY A 105 6.67 7.03 -12.33
CA GLY A 105 6.88 8.46 -12.15
C GLY A 105 8.05 8.87 -11.24
N MET A 106 8.76 7.88 -10.65
CA MET A 106 9.83 8.16 -9.68
C MET A 106 11.18 8.48 -10.33
N MET A 107 11.41 7.95 -11.52
CA MET A 107 12.68 8.10 -12.25
C MET A 107 12.46 8.73 -13.62
N ASP A 108 13.52 9.29 -14.17
CA ASP A 108 13.45 10.13 -15.35
C ASP A 108 13.48 9.32 -16.67
N THR A 109 12.97 9.95 -17.71
CA THR A 109 12.95 9.49 -19.11
C THR A 109 13.31 10.66 -20.00
N VAL A 110 14.08 10.42 -21.06
CA VAL A 110 14.38 11.41 -22.08
C VAL A 110 14.08 10.83 -23.47
N LEU A 111 13.27 11.53 -24.24
CA LEU A 111 12.83 11.14 -25.59
C LEU A 111 13.52 11.98 -26.65
N ASN A 112 13.53 11.51 -27.90
CA ASN A 112 14.01 12.25 -29.07
C ASN A 112 15.51 12.62 -29.04
N LEU A 113 16.33 11.86 -28.33
CA LEU A 113 17.79 12.08 -28.32
C LEU A 113 18.40 11.89 -29.72
N GLY A 114 19.27 12.79 -30.08
CA GLY A 114 19.90 12.86 -31.40
C GLY A 114 19.33 13.98 -32.26
N ILE A 115 18.23 14.65 -31.86
CA ILE A 115 17.66 15.79 -32.59
C ILE A 115 18.46 17.06 -32.29
N ASN A 116 18.75 17.82 -33.34
CA ASN A 116 19.42 19.12 -33.30
C ASN A 116 18.98 19.96 -34.47
N ASP A 117 19.56 21.14 -34.65
CA ASP A 117 19.19 22.10 -35.71
C ASP A 117 19.30 21.51 -37.13
N THR A 118 20.22 20.57 -37.35
CA THR A 118 20.41 19.91 -38.65
C THR A 118 19.46 18.72 -38.81
N VAL A 119 19.35 17.92 -37.78
CA VAL A 119 18.56 16.66 -37.74
C VAL A 119 17.06 16.94 -37.85
N VAL A 120 16.54 18.06 -37.27
CA VAL A 120 15.14 18.44 -37.38
C VAL A 120 14.72 18.70 -38.83
N GLU A 121 15.57 19.29 -39.66
CA GLU A 121 15.29 19.52 -41.08
C GLU A 121 15.30 18.19 -41.88
N ALA A 122 16.20 17.26 -41.54
CA ALA A 122 16.19 15.91 -42.10
C ALA A 122 14.92 15.14 -41.72
N LEU A 123 14.52 15.22 -40.46
CA LEU A 123 13.29 14.60 -39.95
C LEU A 123 12.04 15.21 -40.60
N SER A 124 12.01 16.52 -40.80
CA SER A 124 10.95 17.23 -41.54
C SER A 124 10.77 16.72 -42.96
N LYS A 125 11.87 16.56 -43.68
CA LYS A 125 11.87 16.05 -45.07
C LYS A 125 11.45 14.58 -45.11
N LYS A 126 12.01 13.75 -44.23
CA LYS A 126 11.74 12.32 -44.19
C LYS A 126 10.30 12.00 -43.84
N SER A 127 9.74 12.68 -42.85
CA SER A 127 8.35 12.48 -42.40
C SER A 127 7.33 13.15 -43.32
N GLY A 128 7.74 14.12 -44.18
CA GLY A 128 6.81 14.98 -44.90
C GLY A 128 5.95 15.86 -43.99
N ASN A 129 6.26 15.92 -42.70
CA ASN A 129 5.52 16.68 -41.69
C ASN A 129 6.44 17.59 -40.87
N PRO A 130 6.73 18.82 -41.37
CA PRO A 130 7.59 19.76 -40.65
C PRO A 130 7.10 20.11 -39.24
N ARG A 131 5.76 20.16 -39.06
CA ARG A 131 5.18 20.46 -37.74
C ARG A 131 5.53 19.40 -36.72
N PHE A 132 5.41 18.15 -37.06
CA PHE A 132 5.83 17.01 -36.21
C PHE A 132 7.30 17.11 -35.82
N ALA A 133 8.19 17.37 -36.80
CA ALA A 133 9.63 17.41 -36.52
C ALA A 133 9.98 18.56 -35.56
N TRP A 134 9.43 19.74 -35.78
CA TRP A 134 9.70 20.93 -34.96
C TRP A 134 9.02 20.83 -33.57
N ASP A 135 7.83 20.21 -33.44
CA ASP A 135 7.23 19.95 -32.14
C ASP A 135 8.04 18.92 -31.35
N SER A 136 8.53 17.87 -32.01
CA SER A 136 9.43 16.88 -31.37
C SER A 136 10.72 17.54 -30.88
N TYR A 137 11.28 18.49 -31.62
CA TYR A 137 12.45 19.22 -31.19
C TYR A 137 12.16 20.16 -30.01
N ARG A 138 11.05 20.92 -30.08
CA ARG A 138 10.59 21.76 -28.95
C ARG A 138 10.44 20.95 -27.66
N ARG A 139 9.72 19.81 -27.73
CA ARG A 139 9.54 18.90 -26.59
C ARG A 139 10.87 18.34 -26.08
N PHE A 140 11.79 17.98 -26.96
CA PHE A 140 13.11 17.52 -26.58
C PHE A 140 13.91 18.57 -25.81
N VAL A 141 13.94 19.83 -26.30
CA VAL A 141 14.68 20.91 -25.61
C VAL A 141 14.11 21.15 -24.22
N GLN A 142 12.78 21.15 -24.07
CA GLN A 142 12.11 21.26 -22.78
C GLN A 142 12.49 20.08 -21.87
N MET A 143 12.24 18.84 -22.30
CA MET A 143 12.51 17.65 -21.51
C MET A 143 13.98 17.50 -21.12
N TYR A 144 14.90 17.76 -22.05
CA TYR A 144 16.34 17.72 -21.77
C TYR A 144 16.76 18.82 -20.79
N GLY A 145 16.19 20.02 -20.92
CA GLY A 145 16.39 21.12 -19.99
C GLY A 145 15.94 20.76 -18.57
N ASP A 146 14.75 20.22 -18.44
CA ASP A 146 14.17 19.83 -17.15
C ASP A 146 14.90 18.67 -16.50
N VAL A 147 15.14 17.60 -17.25
CA VAL A 147 15.63 16.33 -16.70
C VAL A 147 17.15 16.32 -16.62
N VAL A 148 17.85 16.68 -17.70
CA VAL A 148 19.31 16.53 -17.78
C VAL A 148 20.04 17.77 -17.24
N LEU A 149 19.49 18.96 -17.51
CA LEU A 149 20.11 20.21 -17.06
C LEU A 149 19.55 20.74 -15.74
N GLY A 150 18.54 20.03 -15.16
CA GLY A 150 18.01 20.30 -13.84
C GLY A 150 17.19 21.59 -13.72
N MET A 151 16.54 22.03 -14.82
CA MET A 151 15.73 23.25 -14.85
C MET A 151 14.30 23.06 -14.34
N LYS A 152 13.89 21.80 -14.08
CA LYS A 152 12.56 21.52 -13.52
C LYS A 152 12.37 22.23 -12.18
N PRO A 153 11.20 22.83 -11.94
CA PRO A 153 10.87 23.47 -10.67
C PRO A 153 11.10 22.56 -9.47
N LYS A 154 11.75 23.05 -8.43
CA LYS A 154 12.03 22.32 -7.18
C LYS A 154 10.87 22.41 -6.20
N SER A 155 10.02 23.41 -6.31
CA SER A 155 8.82 23.60 -5.48
C SER A 155 7.62 23.97 -6.34
N LYS A 156 6.40 23.74 -5.80
CA LYS A 156 5.13 24.12 -6.46
C LYS A 156 4.95 25.63 -6.62
N GLN A 157 5.79 26.43 -5.97
CA GLN A 157 5.77 27.89 -6.05
C GLN A 157 6.69 28.42 -7.18
N ASP A 158 7.60 27.58 -7.67
CA ASP A 158 8.49 27.93 -8.76
C ASP A 158 7.76 27.77 -10.10
N ILE A 159 7.96 28.72 -10.99
CA ILE A 159 7.38 28.69 -12.33
C ILE A 159 8.33 27.94 -13.26
N ASP A 160 7.80 26.95 -13.99
CA ASP A 160 8.54 26.28 -15.05
C ASP A 160 8.84 27.29 -16.18
N PRO A 161 10.11 27.59 -16.49
CA PRO A 161 10.45 28.59 -17.47
C PRO A 161 10.01 28.22 -18.90
N PHE A 162 9.90 26.94 -19.21
CA PHE A 162 9.45 26.47 -20.51
C PHE A 162 7.94 26.60 -20.67
N GLU A 163 7.18 26.22 -19.63
CA GLU A 163 5.72 26.38 -19.59
C GLU A 163 5.34 27.86 -19.67
N GLU A 164 6.02 28.72 -18.92
CA GLU A 164 5.79 30.18 -19.00
C GLU A 164 5.98 30.74 -20.43
N ILE A 165 7.05 30.32 -21.13
CA ILE A 165 7.33 30.72 -22.49
C ILE A 165 6.26 30.17 -23.45
N LEU A 166 5.87 28.92 -23.29
CA LEU A 166 4.87 28.24 -24.09
C LEU A 166 3.50 28.92 -23.97
N ASP A 167 3.06 29.18 -22.75
CA ASP A 167 1.77 29.80 -22.45
C ASP A 167 1.71 31.24 -23.03
N LYS A 168 2.78 32.02 -22.89
CA LYS A 168 2.85 33.35 -23.51
C LYS A 168 2.70 33.29 -25.04
N VAL A 169 3.32 32.31 -25.68
CA VAL A 169 3.19 32.15 -27.15
C VAL A 169 1.77 31.74 -27.52
N LYS A 170 1.14 30.85 -26.75
CA LYS A 170 -0.27 30.46 -26.95
C LYS A 170 -1.21 31.68 -26.82
N GLU A 171 -1.01 32.47 -25.76
CA GLU A 171 -1.79 33.70 -25.56
C GLU A 171 -1.61 34.71 -26.72
N GLU A 172 -0.36 34.96 -27.15
CA GLU A 172 -0.04 35.83 -28.27
C GLU A 172 -0.70 35.40 -29.58
N LYS A 173 -0.87 34.07 -29.77
CA LYS A 173 -1.47 33.46 -30.96
C LYS A 173 -2.98 33.21 -30.85
N GLY A 174 -3.54 33.34 -29.65
CA GLY A 174 -4.96 33.08 -29.37
C GLY A 174 -5.36 31.62 -29.50
N VAL A 175 -4.42 30.68 -29.27
CA VAL A 175 -4.64 29.24 -29.34
C VAL A 175 -4.65 28.63 -27.92
N LYS A 176 -5.36 27.49 -27.74
CA LYS A 176 -5.46 26.82 -26.47
C LYS A 176 -4.55 25.58 -26.35
N ASN A 177 -4.39 24.86 -27.46
CA ASN A 177 -3.66 23.61 -27.49
C ASN A 177 -2.34 23.74 -28.25
N ASP A 178 -1.31 22.99 -27.84
CA ASP A 178 -0.01 22.97 -28.54
C ASP A 178 -0.17 22.51 -30.00
N THR A 179 -1.17 21.66 -30.27
CA THR A 179 -1.46 21.15 -31.61
C THR A 179 -1.92 22.22 -32.61
N GLU A 180 -2.30 23.39 -32.15
CA GLU A 180 -2.75 24.52 -32.96
C GLU A 180 -1.60 25.45 -33.37
N LEU A 181 -0.41 25.28 -32.75
CA LEU A 181 0.79 26.07 -33.08
C LEU A 181 1.33 25.72 -34.48
N THR A 182 1.72 26.72 -35.22
CA THR A 182 2.30 26.60 -36.57
C THR A 182 3.77 26.17 -36.51
N VAL A 183 4.33 25.77 -37.66
CA VAL A 183 5.76 25.44 -37.78
C VAL A 183 6.65 26.60 -37.34
N ASP A 184 6.29 27.82 -37.74
CA ASP A 184 7.06 29.04 -37.42
C ASP A 184 6.98 29.36 -35.91
N ASP A 185 5.84 29.13 -35.28
CA ASP A 185 5.68 29.28 -33.83
C ASP A 185 6.58 28.28 -33.08
N LEU A 186 6.61 27.01 -33.52
CA LEU A 186 7.46 25.98 -32.95
C LEU A 186 8.96 26.26 -33.13
N LYS A 187 9.38 26.76 -34.32
CA LYS A 187 10.75 27.24 -34.52
C LYS A 187 11.11 28.36 -33.56
N GLY A 188 10.20 29.34 -33.40
CA GLY A 188 10.37 30.41 -32.44
C GLY A 188 10.48 29.94 -31.00
N LEU A 189 9.69 28.93 -30.61
CA LEU A 189 9.76 28.32 -29.28
C LEU A 189 11.11 27.61 -29.03
N VAL A 190 11.63 26.84 -30.00
CA VAL A 190 12.94 26.18 -29.86
C VAL A 190 14.04 27.22 -29.57
N VAL A 191 14.04 28.35 -30.31
CA VAL A 191 15.00 29.43 -30.07
C VAL A 191 14.86 30.04 -28.68
N LYS A 192 13.62 30.32 -28.24
CA LYS A 192 13.34 30.87 -26.91
C LYS A 192 13.73 29.89 -25.79
N PHE A 193 13.47 28.59 -25.99
CA PHE A 193 13.83 27.53 -25.03
C PHE A 193 15.34 27.36 -24.87
N LYS A 194 16.09 27.33 -25.99
CA LYS A 194 17.57 27.31 -25.95
C LYS A 194 18.14 28.57 -25.27
N ALA A 195 17.53 29.74 -25.50
CA ALA A 195 17.92 30.95 -24.79
C ALA A 195 17.65 30.88 -23.28
N ALA A 196 16.53 30.26 -22.87
CA ALA A 196 16.23 30.01 -21.47
C ALA A 196 17.24 29.04 -20.84
N VAL A 197 17.63 27.96 -21.55
CA VAL A 197 18.69 27.04 -21.11
C VAL A 197 19.99 27.79 -20.87
N LYS A 198 20.44 28.59 -21.85
CA LYS A 198 21.68 29.38 -21.72
C LYS A 198 21.62 30.36 -20.54
N LYS A 199 20.48 31.03 -20.36
CA LYS A 199 20.27 31.95 -19.24
C LYS A 199 20.34 31.25 -17.87
N SER A 200 19.80 30.05 -17.77
CA SER A 200 19.72 29.29 -16.51
C SER A 200 21.01 28.54 -16.16
N THR A 201 21.70 27.99 -17.17
CA THR A 201 22.86 27.09 -16.97
C THR A 201 24.21 27.74 -17.35
N ASP A 202 24.21 28.90 -17.93
CA ASP A 202 25.39 29.57 -18.53
C ASP A 202 26.09 28.76 -19.64
N LYS A 203 25.39 27.76 -20.20
CA LYS A 203 25.87 26.89 -21.27
C LYS A 203 24.92 26.86 -22.45
N ASP A 204 25.46 26.68 -23.66
CA ASP A 204 24.65 26.46 -24.83
C ASP A 204 23.99 25.05 -24.75
N PHE A 205 22.83 24.91 -25.38
CA PHE A 205 22.15 23.60 -25.49
C PHE A 205 23.02 22.68 -26.35
N PRO A 206 23.23 21.39 -25.91
CA PRO A 206 24.12 20.45 -26.61
C PRO A 206 23.58 20.06 -27.99
N GLU A 207 24.34 20.28 -29.02
CA GLU A 207 24.03 19.92 -30.42
C GLU A 207 24.59 18.56 -30.85
N SER A 208 25.54 17.99 -30.09
CA SER A 208 26.08 16.68 -30.35
C SER A 208 25.12 15.58 -29.88
N ALA A 209 24.68 14.71 -30.80
CA ALA A 209 23.83 13.58 -30.47
C ALA A 209 24.45 12.67 -29.39
N TRP A 210 25.76 12.47 -29.41
CA TRP A 210 26.49 11.68 -28.43
C TRP A 210 26.57 12.35 -27.06
N GLU A 211 26.75 13.67 -27.02
CA GLU A 211 26.70 14.43 -25.77
C GLU A 211 25.30 14.36 -25.15
N GLN A 212 24.26 14.49 -25.96
CA GLN A 212 22.88 14.33 -25.53
C GLN A 212 22.62 12.92 -24.96
N LEU A 213 23.07 11.87 -25.63
CA LEU A 213 22.89 10.48 -25.20
C LEU A 213 23.56 10.21 -23.84
N TRP A 214 24.82 10.63 -23.70
CA TRP A 214 25.52 10.48 -22.44
C TRP A 214 24.88 11.30 -21.30
N GLY A 215 24.48 12.52 -21.58
CA GLY A 215 23.74 13.35 -20.62
C GLY A 215 22.47 12.67 -20.11
N ALA A 216 21.68 12.06 -20.99
CA ALA A 216 20.46 11.36 -20.63
C ALA A 216 20.74 10.07 -19.84
N ILE A 217 21.78 9.29 -20.20
CA ILE A 217 22.19 8.09 -19.44
C ILE A 217 22.55 8.47 -18.00
N TYR A 218 23.31 9.56 -17.83
CA TYR A 218 23.66 10.04 -16.49
C TYR A 218 22.45 10.49 -15.70
N ALA A 219 21.56 11.27 -16.33
CA ALA A 219 20.33 11.73 -15.67
C ALA A 219 19.47 10.57 -15.17
N VAL A 220 19.37 9.48 -15.93
CA VAL A 220 18.66 8.29 -15.50
C VAL A 220 19.35 7.61 -14.31
N PHE A 221 20.67 7.48 -14.29
CA PHE A 221 21.37 6.96 -13.11
C PHE A 221 21.22 7.87 -11.89
N ASP A 222 21.37 9.20 -12.09
CA ASP A 222 21.19 10.19 -11.02
C ASP A 222 19.77 10.15 -10.45
N SER A 223 18.75 9.87 -11.29
CA SER A 223 17.34 9.82 -10.87
C SER A 223 17.05 8.71 -9.85
N TRP A 224 17.90 7.68 -9.76
CA TRP A 224 17.80 6.67 -8.70
C TRP A 224 17.99 7.28 -7.31
N MET A 225 18.80 8.34 -7.20
CA MET A 225 19.13 9.03 -5.95
C MET A 225 18.34 10.33 -5.74
N ASN A 226 17.33 10.64 -6.58
CA ASN A 226 16.48 11.80 -6.34
C ASN A 226 15.52 11.56 -5.15
N GLU A 227 15.05 12.64 -4.51
CA GLU A 227 14.26 12.57 -3.27
C GLU A 227 12.99 11.72 -3.40
N ARG A 228 12.25 11.86 -4.50
CA ARG A 228 11.02 11.10 -4.75
C ARG A 228 11.30 9.59 -4.93
N ALA A 229 12.40 9.23 -5.61
CA ALA A 229 12.79 7.84 -5.77
C ALA A 229 13.27 7.22 -4.45
N ILE A 230 14.04 7.97 -3.65
CA ILE A 230 14.45 7.57 -2.30
C ILE A 230 13.23 7.34 -1.41
N LEU A 231 12.29 8.30 -1.41
CA LEU A 231 11.07 8.18 -0.62
C LEU A 231 10.25 6.95 -1.03
N TYR A 232 10.02 6.78 -2.34
CA TYR A 232 9.27 5.64 -2.87
C TYR A 232 9.94 4.30 -2.48
N ARG A 233 11.27 4.21 -2.61
CA ARG A 233 12.01 3.02 -2.22
C ARG A 233 11.85 2.72 -0.72
N ARG A 234 11.95 3.73 0.13
CA ARG A 234 11.73 3.58 1.58
C ARG A 234 10.31 3.07 1.89
N MET A 235 9.29 3.69 1.30
CA MET A 235 7.88 3.28 1.51
C MET A 235 7.60 1.85 1.02
N ASN A 236 8.31 1.38 -0.01
CA ASN A 236 8.10 0.07 -0.61
C ASN A 236 9.21 -0.94 -0.25
N GLN A 237 10.08 -0.63 0.72
CA GLN A 237 11.16 -1.50 1.20
C GLN A 237 12.10 -1.97 0.07
N ILE A 238 12.38 -1.11 -0.92
CA ILE A 238 13.26 -1.39 -2.04
C ILE A 238 14.70 -1.02 -1.66
N PRO A 239 15.65 -1.97 -1.66
CA PRO A 239 17.04 -1.70 -1.30
C PRO A 239 17.72 -0.70 -2.25
N GLU A 240 18.51 0.20 -1.68
CA GLU A 240 19.23 1.22 -2.45
C GLU A 240 20.29 0.63 -3.38
N GLU A 241 20.94 -0.43 -2.93
CA GLU A 241 21.98 -1.15 -3.66
C GLU A 241 21.50 -1.86 -4.93
N TRP A 242 20.16 -1.93 -5.15
CA TRP A 242 19.64 -2.57 -6.35
C TRP A 242 19.93 -1.79 -7.63
N GLY A 243 20.01 -0.46 -7.57
CA GLY A 243 20.21 0.40 -8.72
C GLY A 243 19.06 0.37 -9.74
N THR A 244 19.22 1.13 -10.81
CA THR A 244 18.32 1.10 -11.98
C THR A 244 19.09 0.73 -13.24
N ALA A 245 18.47 -0.03 -14.13
CA ALA A 245 18.95 -0.21 -15.50
C ALA A 245 18.61 1.01 -16.36
N VAL A 246 19.33 1.19 -17.45
CA VAL A 246 19.06 2.20 -18.47
C VAL A 246 18.72 1.52 -19.77
N ASN A 247 17.53 1.79 -20.31
CA ASN A 247 17.08 1.25 -21.59
C ASN A 247 17.20 2.33 -22.68
N VAL A 248 18.00 2.07 -23.68
CA VAL A 248 18.16 2.92 -24.88
C VAL A 248 17.43 2.23 -26.02
N GLN A 249 16.43 2.90 -26.63
CA GLN A 249 15.56 2.28 -27.61
C GLN A 249 15.29 3.23 -28.77
N ALA A 250 15.21 2.70 -29.98
CA ALA A 250 14.82 3.48 -31.15
C ALA A 250 13.47 4.14 -30.94
N MET A 251 13.35 5.42 -31.29
CA MET A 251 12.08 6.15 -31.22
C MET A 251 11.10 5.63 -32.27
N VAL A 252 9.85 5.54 -31.85
CA VAL A 252 8.65 5.41 -32.68
C VAL A 252 7.68 6.50 -32.30
N TYR A 253 6.90 7.00 -33.26
CA TYR A 253 6.20 8.26 -33.13
C TYR A 253 4.69 8.10 -33.26
N GLY A 254 3.97 8.35 -32.17
CA GLY A 254 2.51 8.43 -32.15
C GLY A 254 1.94 9.79 -32.63
N ASN A 255 2.82 10.77 -32.87
CA ASN A 255 2.47 12.15 -33.22
C ASN A 255 2.86 12.56 -34.66
N MET A 256 2.98 11.60 -35.58
CA MET A 256 3.28 11.89 -36.99
C MET A 256 2.06 12.36 -37.82
N GLY A 257 0.87 12.31 -37.26
CA GLY A 257 -0.39 12.65 -37.90
C GLY A 257 -1.51 11.68 -37.56
N ASN A 258 -2.59 11.72 -38.31
CA ASN A 258 -3.80 10.94 -38.03
C ASN A 258 -3.67 9.41 -38.25
N THR A 259 -2.58 8.95 -38.87
CA THR A 259 -2.23 7.53 -39.01
C THR A 259 -1.34 7.02 -37.88
N SER A 260 -1.12 7.86 -36.89
CA SER A 260 -0.27 7.57 -35.74
C SER A 260 -1.00 7.85 -34.43
N ALA A 261 -0.72 7.03 -33.43
CA ALA A 261 -1.37 7.10 -32.12
C ALA A 261 -0.43 6.53 -31.03
N THR A 262 -0.75 6.82 -29.79
CA THR A 262 -0.10 6.19 -28.66
C THR A 262 -1.15 5.83 -27.61
N GLY A 263 -0.90 4.80 -26.81
CA GLY A 263 -1.87 4.37 -25.82
C GLY A 263 -1.29 3.41 -24.79
N VAL A 264 -2.14 3.11 -23.83
CA VAL A 264 -1.93 2.14 -22.77
C VAL A 264 -3.10 1.18 -22.70
N ALA A 265 -2.83 -0.06 -22.40
CA ALA A 265 -3.85 -1.10 -22.38
C ALA A 265 -3.62 -2.09 -21.24
N PHE A 266 -4.69 -2.74 -20.82
CA PHE A 266 -4.68 -3.80 -19.84
C PHE A 266 -5.37 -5.02 -20.41
N THR A 267 -4.73 -6.20 -20.27
CA THR A 267 -5.31 -7.45 -20.78
C THR A 267 -6.59 -7.84 -20.05
N ARG A 268 -6.76 -7.34 -18.81
CA ARG A 268 -7.96 -7.50 -17.99
C ARG A 268 -8.31 -6.19 -17.30
N ASP A 269 -9.55 -6.07 -16.83
CA ASP A 269 -9.94 -4.92 -16.01
C ASP A 269 -9.17 -4.90 -14.68
N ALA A 270 -8.36 -3.88 -14.49
CA ALA A 270 -7.49 -3.74 -13.32
C ALA A 270 -8.26 -3.45 -12.02
N ALA A 271 -9.51 -3.02 -12.11
CA ALA A 271 -10.35 -2.72 -10.95
C ALA A 271 -11.18 -3.94 -10.53
N THR A 272 -11.74 -4.68 -11.48
CA THR A 272 -12.66 -5.81 -11.22
C THR A 272 -12.05 -7.18 -11.44
N GLY A 273 -11.01 -7.29 -12.27
CA GLY A 273 -10.38 -8.55 -12.68
C GLY A 273 -11.12 -9.29 -13.79
N GLU A 274 -12.19 -8.69 -14.34
CA GLU A 274 -12.92 -9.26 -15.47
C GLU A 274 -11.99 -9.41 -16.67
N ASP A 275 -12.19 -10.50 -17.42
CA ASP A 275 -11.45 -10.78 -18.66
C ASP A 275 -11.97 -9.89 -19.80
N ILE A 276 -11.69 -8.61 -19.69
CA ILE A 276 -12.08 -7.57 -20.64
C ILE A 276 -10.83 -6.77 -21.01
N PHE A 277 -10.41 -6.90 -22.27
CA PHE A 277 -9.35 -6.06 -22.81
C PHE A 277 -9.80 -4.60 -22.85
N ASN A 278 -9.07 -3.74 -22.20
CA ASN A 278 -9.43 -2.33 -22.05
C ASN A 278 -8.17 -1.45 -22.11
N GLY A 279 -8.38 -0.17 -22.39
CA GLY A 279 -7.30 0.79 -22.46
C GLY A 279 -7.68 2.05 -23.19
N GLU A 280 -6.75 2.95 -23.24
CA GLU A 280 -6.95 4.31 -23.75
C GLU A 280 -5.86 4.67 -24.76
N TYR A 281 -6.22 5.47 -25.76
CA TYR A 281 -5.30 5.94 -26.77
C TYR A 281 -5.60 7.38 -27.18
N LEU A 282 -4.60 8.02 -27.76
CA LEU A 282 -4.74 9.34 -28.40
C LEU A 282 -4.14 9.31 -29.79
N ILE A 283 -4.91 9.79 -30.79
CA ILE A 283 -4.41 10.01 -32.15
C ILE A 283 -3.49 11.25 -32.12
N ASN A 284 -2.42 11.18 -32.92
CA ASN A 284 -1.45 12.26 -33.08
C ASN A 284 -0.94 12.79 -31.73
N ALA A 285 -0.38 11.87 -30.91
CA ALA A 285 0.08 12.15 -29.55
C ALA A 285 1.35 11.35 -29.19
N GLN A 286 2.10 11.84 -28.23
CA GLN A 286 3.15 11.11 -27.55
C GLN A 286 2.64 10.47 -26.24
N GLY A 287 3.39 9.49 -25.67
CA GLY A 287 2.97 8.77 -24.49
C GLY A 287 2.68 9.65 -23.27
N GLU A 288 3.40 10.77 -23.14
CA GLU A 288 3.19 11.76 -22.10
C GLU A 288 1.80 12.39 -22.15
N ASP A 289 1.28 12.62 -23.37
CA ASP A 289 -0.02 13.27 -23.56
C ASP A 289 -1.19 12.39 -23.03
N VAL A 290 -1.04 11.05 -23.06
CA VAL A 290 -2.03 10.11 -22.52
C VAL A 290 -2.03 10.14 -20.98
N VAL A 291 -0.85 10.21 -20.39
CA VAL A 291 -0.67 10.14 -18.93
C VAL A 291 -0.97 11.49 -18.27
N ALA A 292 -0.61 12.60 -18.92
CA ALA A 292 -0.83 13.96 -18.42
C ALA A 292 -2.30 14.38 -18.37
N GLY A 293 -3.18 13.71 -19.12
CA GLY A 293 -4.62 14.00 -19.12
C GLY A 293 -4.99 15.35 -19.77
N VAL A 294 -4.08 15.94 -20.57
CA VAL A 294 -4.32 17.23 -21.26
C VAL A 294 -5.44 17.14 -22.27
N ARG A 295 -5.61 15.98 -22.92
CA ARG A 295 -6.69 15.66 -23.84
C ARG A 295 -7.48 14.46 -23.31
N THR A 296 -8.79 14.39 -23.57
CA THR A 296 -9.63 13.23 -23.24
C THR A 296 -9.20 12.02 -24.08
N PRO A 297 -8.67 10.94 -23.49
CA PRO A 297 -8.28 9.76 -24.24
C PRO A 297 -9.52 9.04 -24.79
N GLN A 298 -9.35 8.35 -25.91
CA GLN A 298 -10.34 7.50 -26.54
C GLN A 298 -10.11 6.03 -26.13
N GLN A 299 -11.15 5.22 -26.17
CA GLN A 299 -11.08 3.82 -25.75
C GLN A 299 -10.62 2.91 -26.90
N ILE A 300 -9.92 1.83 -26.58
CA ILE A 300 -9.38 0.88 -27.56
C ILE A 300 -10.52 0.10 -28.23
N THR A 301 -11.44 -0.46 -27.43
CA THR A 301 -12.55 -1.28 -27.95
C THR A 301 -13.81 -0.45 -28.16
N THR A 302 -14.62 -0.82 -29.14
CA THR A 302 -15.91 -0.16 -29.41
C THR A 302 -16.90 -0.35 -28.26
N GLU A 303 -16.87 -1.51 -27.61
CA GLU A 303 -17.68 -1.78 -26.42
C GLU A 303 -17.23 -0.89 -25.25
N GLY A 304 -15.94 -0.80 -24.99
CA GLY A 304 -15.38 0.11 -23.98
C GLY A 304 -15.73 1.57 -24.25
N SER A 305 -15.66 2.00 -25.52
CA SER A 305 -16.05 3.36 -25.95
C SER A 305 -17.54 3.65 -25.70
N ARG A 306 -18.42 2.71 -26.00
CA ARG A 306 -19.86 2.85 -25.71
C ARG A 306 -20.15 2.89 -24.22
N ARG A 307 -19.51 2.02 -23.46
CA ARG A 307 -19.64 2.01 -22.00
C ARG A 307 -19.15 3.33 -21.39
N TRP A 308 -17.99 3.84 -21.84
CA TRP A 308 -17.47 5.12 -21.41
C TRP A 308 -18.44 6.28 -21.75
N ALA A 309 -18.95 6.33 -23.01
CA ALA A 309 -19.88 7.37 -23.43
C ALA A 309 -21.19 7.34 -22.62
N ALA A 310 -21.73 6.16 -22.33
CA ALA A 310 -22.91 6.01 -21.50
C ALA A 310 -22.70 6.57 -20.08
N LEU A 311 -21.53 6.33 -19.48
CA LEU A 311 -21.15 6.87 -18.17
C LEU A 311 -21.01 8.39 -18.18
N GLN A 312 -20.59 8.98 -19.33
CA GLN A 312 -20.45 10.43 -19.51
C GLN A 312 -21.74 11.12 -20.01
N GLY A 313 -22.79 10.36 -20.25
CA GLY A 313 -24.04 10.92 -20.81
C GLY A 313 -23.92 11.39 -22.27
N ILE A 314 -22.93 10.89 -23.02
CA ILE A 314 -22.65 11.24 -24.43
C ILE A 314 -23.47 10.32 -25.34
N SER A 315 -24.12 10.89 -26.38
CA SER A 315 -24.88 10.11 -27.37
C SER A 315 -23.96 9.26 -28.26
N GLU A 316 -24.49 8.16 -28.81
CA GLU A 316 -23.73 7.29 -29.73
C GLU A 316 -23.24 8.05 -30.97
N GLU A 317 -24.04 8.98 -31.50
CA GLU A 317 -23.66 9.81 -32.64
C GLU A 317 -22.48 10.73 -32.32
N GLU A 318 -22.50 11.36 -31.16
CA GLU A 318 -21.39 12.19 -30.68
C GLU A 318 -20.16 11.35 -30.35
N ARG A 319 -20.32 10.19 -29.71
CA ARG A 319 -19.24 9.24 -29.42
C ARG A 319 -18.52 8.83 -30.69
N ALA A 320 -19.27 8.30 -31.67
CA ALA A 320 -18.71 7.80 -32.93
C ALA A 320 -18.00 8.90 -33.74
N SER A 321 -18.49 10.14 -33.64
CA SER A 321 -17.91 11.30 -34.35
C SER A 321 -16.69 11.88 -33.67
N LYS A 322 -16.73 12.05 -32.32
CA LYS A 322 -15.69 12.76 -31.57
C LYS A 322 -14.73 11.87 -30.82
N TYR A 323 -15.20 10.67 -30.43
CA TYR A 323 -14.48 9.73 -29.58
C TYR A 323 -14.52 8.29 -30.13
N PRO A 324 -14.22 8.07 -31.43
CA PRO A 324 -14.21 6.75 -32.00
C PRO A 324 -13.21 5.84 -31.27
N SER A 325 -13.51 4.56 -31.12
CA SER A 325 -12.58 3.56 -30.61
C SER A 325 -11.38 3.34 -31.55
N LEU A 326 -10.32 2.70 -31.04
CA LEU A 326 -9.19 2.30 -31.89
C LEU A 326 -9.66 1.29 -32.97
N GLU A 327 -10.59 0.38 -32.61
CA GLU A 327 -11.20 -0.55 -33.56
C GLU A 327 -11.89 0.16 -34.74
N GLU A 328 -12.51 1.31 -34.50
CA GLU A 328 -13.15 2.12 -35.54
C GLU A 328 -12.16 2.97 -36.32
N SER A 329 -11.13 3.51 -35.66
CA SER A 329 -10.17 4.45 -36.26
C SER A 329 -9.02 3.78 -36.98
N MET A 330 -8.50 2.65 -36.43
CA MET A 330 -7.33 1.93 -36.93
C MET A 330 -7.55 0.40 -36.79
N PRO A 331 -8.52 -0.21 -37.50
CA PRO A 331 -8.98 -1.58 -37.25
C PRO A 331 -7.89 -2.65 -37.35
N GLU A 332 -6.95 -2.53 -38.29
CA GLU A 332 -5.86 -3.49 -38.43
C GLU A 332 -4.89 -3.46 -37.26
N CYS A 333 -4.55 -2.26 -36.78
CA CYS A 333 -3.70 -2.10 -35.59
C CYS A 333 -4.42 -2.55 -34.31
N ALA A 334 -5.71 -2.28 -34.19
CA ALA A 334 -6.52 -2.77 -33.07
C ALA A 334 -6.57 -4.30 -33.02
N LYS A 335 -6.74 -4.94 -34.17
CA LYS A 335 -6.72 -6.41 -34.28
C LYS A 335 -5.35 -6.98 -33.86
N GLU A 336 -4.25 -6.42 -34.38
CA GLU A 336 -2.89 -6.83 -34.01
C GLU A 336 -2.62 -6.64 -32.51
N LEU A 337 -3.13 -5.55 -31.95
CA LEU A 337 -3.00 -5.26 -30.50
C LEU A 337 -3.79 -6.29 -29.66
N ILE A 338 -5.01 -6.64 -30.06
CA ILE A 338 -5.84 -7.67 -29.40
C ILE A 338 -5.16 -9.05 -29.45
N GLU A 339 -4.60 -9.44 -30.60
CA GLU A 339 -3.85 -10.69 -30.73
C GLU A 339 -2.57 -10.68 -29.86
N THR A 340 -1.90 -9.55 -29.81
CA THR A 340 -0.66 -9.37 -29.03
C THR A 340 -0.94 -9.42 -27.53
N GLN A 341 -1.98 -8.77 -27.04
CA GLN A 341 -2.34 -8.79 -25.62
C GLN A 341 -2.65 -10.22 -25.13
N GLN A 342 -3.40 -11.00 -25.94
CA GLN A 342 -3.69 -12.40 -25.60
C GLN A 342 -2.41 -13.22 -25.50
N LYS A 343 -1.52 -13.07 -26.50
CA LYS A 343 -0.21 -13.74 -26.52
C LYS A 343 0.64 -13.43 -25.29
N LEU A 344 0.62 -12.17 -24.82
CA LEU A 344 1.37 -11.74 -23.65
C LEU A 344 0.77 -12.30 -22.35
N GLU A 345 -0.54 -12.27 -22.18
CA GLU A 345 -1.20 -12.86 -21.01
C GLU A 345 -0.99 -14.38 -20.96
N ASP A 346 -1.14 -15.08 -22.10
CA ASP A 346 -0.90 -16.52 -22.20
C ASP A 346 0.56 -16.89 -21.91
N TYR A 347 1.51 -16.04 -22.29
CA TYR A 347 2.93 -16.28 -22.04
C TYR A 347 3.32 -16.03 -20.59
N PHE A 348 2.95 -14.87 -20.04
CA PHE A 348 3.30 -14.50 -18.65
C PHE A 348 2.39 -15.13 -17.60
N LYS A 349 1.28 -15.76 -18.01
CA LYS A 349 0.29 -16.38 -17.13
C LYS A 349 -0.23 -15.41 -16.07
N ASP A 350 -0.33 -14.13 -16.43
CA ASP A 350 -0.81 -13.06 -15.56
C ASP A 350 -1.27 -11.86 -16.37
N MET A 351 -2.19 -11.07 -15.79
CA MET A 351 -2.63 -9.81 -16.37
C MET A 351 -1.45 -8.90 -16.70
N GLN A 352 -1.44 -8.35 -17.91
CA GLN A 352 -0.41 -7.44 -18.39
C GLN A 352 -0.93 -6.01 -18.57
N ASP A 353 -0.08 -5.06 -18.26
CA ASP A 353 -0.18 -3.63 -18.54
C ASP A 353 0.76 -3.31 -19.69
N LEU A 354 0.24 -2.72 -20.75
CA LEU A 354 0.90 -2.53 -22.04
C LEU A 354 1.02 -1.05 -22.37
N GLU A 355 2.20 -0.63 -22.84
CA GLU A 355 2.38 0.66 -23.50
C GLU A 355 2.65 0.40 -24.98
N PHE A 356 1.89 1.05 -25.86
CA PHE A 356 2.02 0.89 -27.31
C PHE A 356 2.03 2.21 -28.06
N THR A 357 2.61 2.19 -29.24
CA THR A 357 2.59 3.31 -30.19
C THR A 357 2.27 2.76 -31.57
N ILE A 358 1.40 3.43 -32.29
CA ILE A 358 1.14 3.20 -33.70
C ILE A 358 1.82 4.32 -34.47
N GLN A 359 2.78 3.94 -35.31
CA GLN A 359 3.45 4.87 -36.21
C GLN A 359 3.08 4.52 -37.63
N ASP A 360 2.36 5.41 -38.29
CA ASP A 360 2.01 5.27 -39.71
C ASP A 360 1.32 3.91 -40.01
N ASN A 361 0.27 3.62 -39.23
CA ASN A 361 -0.49 2.35 -39.24
C ASN A 361 0.33 1.08 -38.93
N LYS A 362 1.44 1.22 -38.23
CA LYS A 362 2.25 0.09 -37.75
C LYS A 362 2.32 0.09 -36.22
N LEU A 363 1.90 -1.03 -35.61
CA LEU A 363 1.92 -1.22 -34.17
C LEU A 363 3.33 -1.49 -33.64
N TRP A 364 3.62 -0.92 -32.49
CA TRP A 364 4.83 -1.15 -31.70
C TRP A 364 4.49 -1.23 -30.21
N LEU A 365 5.01 -2.24 -29.51
CA LEU A 365 4.94 -2.34 -28.07
C LEU A 365 6.21 -1.73 -27.46
N LEU A 366 6.01 -0.81 -26.50
CA LEU A 366 7.11 -0.11 -25.82
C LEU A 366 7.43 -0.70 -24.46
N GLN A 367 6.47 -1.34 -23.85
CA GLN A 367 6.60 -1.94 -22.53
C GLN A 367 5.48 -2.94 -22.28
N THR A 368 5.80 -4.01 -21.55
CA THR A 368 4.82 -4.84 -20.82
C THR A 368 5.29 -5.02 -19.40
N ARG A 369 4.33 -5.14 -18.49
CA ARG A 369 4.58 -5.48 -17.09
C ARG A 369 3.35 -6.14 -16.49
N ASN A 370 3.53 -6.86 -15.37
CA ASN A 370 2.38 -7.35 -14.62
C ASN A 370 1.52 -6.16 -14.19
N GLY A 371 0.24 -6.19 -14.55
CA GLY A 371 -0.68 -5.10 -14.31
C GLY A 371 -0.90 -4.85 -12.82
N LYS A 372 -0.76 -3.59 -12.40
CA LYS A 372 -1.20 -3.17 -11.07
C LYS A 372 -2.71 -3.26 -11.01
N ARG A 373 -3.21 -3.82 -9.92
CA ARG A 373 -4.62 -4.16 -9.76
C ARG A 373 -5.09 -4.01 -8.33
N THR A 374 -6.40 -3.90 -8.13
CA THR A 374 -7.03 -3.92 -6.79
C THR A 374 -6.94 -5.29 -6.15
N GLY A 375 -7.24 -5.40 -4.86
CA GLY A 375 -7.36 -6.68 -4.17
C GLY A 375 -8.45 -7.57 -4.76
N ALA A 376 -9.59 -7.01 -5.18
CA ALA A 376 -10.67 -7.73 -5.83
C ALA A 376 -10.23 -8.33 -7.17
N ALA A 377 -9.60 -7.52 -8.02
CA ALA A 377 -9.05 -7.96 -9.29
C ALA A 377 -7.95 -9.02 -9.10
N MET A 378 -7.07 -8.86 -8.13
CA MET A 378 -6.02 -9.82 -7.80
C MET A 378 -6.61 -11.21 -7.49
N VAL A 379 -7.60 -11.27 -6.63
CA VAL A 379 -8.29 -12.51 -6.25
C VAL A 379 -8.98 -13.14 -7.45
N LYS A 380 -9.78 -12.34 -8.19
CA LYS A 380 -10.52 -12.84 -9.35
C LYS A 380 -9.59 -13.38 -10.44
N ILE A 381 -8.57 -12.63 -10.83
CA ILE A 381 -7.61 -13.03 -11.87
C ILE A 381 -6.91 -14.33 -11.49
N ALA A 382 -6.42 -14.43 -10.26
CA ALA A 382 -5.74 -15.64 -9.79
C ALA A 382 -6.68 -16.86 -9.81
N MET A 383 -7.93 -16.70 -9.40
CA MET A 383 -8.92 -17.77 -9.40
C MET A 383 -9.36 -18.16 -10.82
N ASP A 384 -9.48 -17.21 -11.73
CA ASP A 384 -9.78 -17.50 -13.13
C ASP A 384 -8.65 -18.29 -13.80
N LEU A 385 -7.41 -17.89 -13.61
CA LEU A 385 -6.22 -18.61 -14.14
C LEU A 385 -6.06 -20.01 -13.51
N LEU A 386 -6.41 -20.17 -12.24
CA LEU A 386 -6.43 -21.49 -11.58
C LEU A 386 -7.51 -22.40 -12.22
N ARG A 387 -8.73 -21.90 -12.41
CA ARG A 387 -9.84 -22.64 -13.04
C ARG A 387 -9.53 -23.01 -14.49
N ALA A 388 -8.81 -22.14 -15.20
CA ALA A 388 -8.35 -22.41 -16.55
C ALA A 388 -7.18 -23.44 -16.61
N GLY A 389 -6.59 -23.80 -15.45
CA GLY A 389 -5.44 -24.70 -15.38
C GLY A 389 -4.11 -24.05 -15.80
N GLU A 390 -4.07 -22.71 -15.89
CA GLU A 390 -2.90 -21.96 -16.30
C GLU A 390 -1.85 -21.82 -15.18
N ILE A 391 -2.30 -21.82 -13.93
CA ILE A 391 -1.47 -21.77 -12.72
C ILE A 391 -1.96 -22.79 -11.68
N ASP A 392 -1.07 -23.21 -10.79
CA ASP A 392 -1.41 -24.10 -9.68
C ASP A 392 -1.82 -23.33 -8.40
N GLU A 393 -2.36 -24.05 -7.43
CA GLU A 393 -2.83 -23.49 -6.14
C GLU A 393 -1.69 -22.78 -5.37
N LYS A 394 -0.48 -23.30 -5.42
CA LYS A 394 0.67 -22.70 -4.74
C LYS A 394 1.07 -21.38 -5.39
N THR A 395 0.97 -21.31 -6.72
CA THR A 395 1.21 -20.07 -7.46
C THR A 395 0.14 -19.03 -7.15
N VAL A 396 -1.13 -19.44 -7.01
CA VAL A 396 -2.20 -18.55 -6.53
C VAL A 396 -1.80 -17.92 -5.20
N LEU A 397 -1.44 -18.72 -4.20
CA LEU A 397 -1.06 -18.22 -2.88
C LEU A 397 0.16 -17.31 -2.91
N ARG A 398 1.21 -17.68 -3.69
CA ARG A 398 2.43 -16.85 -3.84
C ARG A 398 2.16 -15.48 -4.48
N ARG A 399 1.15 -15.37 -5.35
CA ARG A 399 0.79 -14.13 -6.03
C ARG A 399 -0.13 -13.23 -5.23
N MET A 400 -0.74 -13.74 -4.15
CA MET A 400 -1.55 -12.90 -3.25
C MET A 400 -0.65 -11.89 -2.55
N GLU A 401 -1.03 -10.63 -2.59
CA GLU A 401 -0.48 -9.56 -1.78
C GLU A 401 -1.38 -9.40 -0.55
N PRO A 402 -0.98 -9.95 0.63
CA PRO A 402 -1.90 -10.05 1.77
C PRO A 402 -2.47 -8.68 2.19
N GLN A 403 -1.66 -7.62 2.10
CA GLN A 403 -2.13 -6.26 2.42
C GLN A 403 -3.28 -5.79 1.53
N LYS A 404 -3.33 -6.20 0.26
CA LYS A 404 -4.42 -5.84 -0.66
C LYS A 404 -5.73 -6.56 -0.36
N LEU A 405 -5.70 -7.64 0.41
CA LEU A 405 -6.93 -8.29 0.86
C LEU A 405 -7.72 -7.42 1.85
N ASP A 406 -7.05 -6.47 2.48
CA ASP A 406 -7.68 -5.47 3.35
C ASP A 406 -8.76 -4.66 2.61
N GLU A 407 -8.55 -4.39 1.32
CA GLU A 407 -9.54 -3.70 0.46
C GLU A 407 -10.88 -4.44 0.38
N LEU A 408 -10.85 -5.78 0.44
CA LEU A 408 -12.04 -6.63 0.34
C LEU A 408 -12.80 -6.75 1.66
N LEU A 409 -12.20 -6.27 2.73
CA LEU A 409 -12.74 -6.28 4.09
C LEU A 409 -13.31 -4.92 4.46
N HIS A 410 -13.07 -3.88 3.61
CA HIS A 410 -13.50 -2.53 3.85
C HIS A 410 -14.94 -2.25 3.40
N PRO A 411 -15.56 -1.23 3.99
CA PRO A 411 -16.98 -0.95 3.84
C PRO A 411 -17.38 -0.61 2.40
N VAL A 412 -18.59 -0.99 2.03
CA VAL A 412 -19.36 -0.44 0.92
C VAL A 412 -20.40 0.54 1.49
N PHE A 413 -21.02 1.36 0.66
CA PHE A 413 -22.11 2.20 1.14
C PHE A 413 -23.33 1.38 1.53
N ASP A 414 -24.01 1.79 2.61
CA ASP A 414 -25.34 1.27 2.90
C ASP A 414 -26.28 1.53 1.73
N LYS A 415 -27.01 0.47 1.29
CA LYS A 415 -27.85 0.53 0.09
C LYS A 415 -29.02 1.51 0.22
N ASP A 416 -29.56 1.67 1.41
CA ASP A 416 -30.72 2.55 1.64
C ASP A 416 -30.29 4.00 1.83
N ASP A 417 -29.15 4.25 2.44
CA ASP A 417 -28.55 5.59 2.54
C ASP A 417 -28.03 6.04 1.19
N LEU A 418 -27.47 5.13 0.39
CA LEU A 418 -27.00 5.43 -0.96
C LEU A 418 -28.13 5.89 -1.90
N LYS A 419 -29.36 5.30 -1.77
CA LYS A 419 -30.52 5.73 -2.57
C LYS A 419 -30.97 7.17 -2.26
N ARG A 420 -30.65 7.66 -1.06
CA ARG A 420 -31.01 9.01 -0.60
C ARG A 420 -29.88 10.01 -0.83
N ALA A 421 -28.67 9.53 -1.15
CA ALA A 421 -27.51 10.36 -1.38
C ALA A 421 -27.66 11.19 -2.66
N GLN A 422 -27.33 12.47 -2.59
CA GLN A 422 -27.35 13.36 -3.74
C GLN A 422 -25.99 13.28 -4.45
N THR A 423 -26.00 12.87 -5.71
CA THR A 423 -24.83 12.91 -6.57
C THR A 423 -24.53 14.36 -6.95
N VAL A 424 -23.30 14.80 -6.73
CA VAL A 424 -22.83 16.17 -7.02
C VAL A 424 -21.73 16.25 -8.06
N ALA A 425 -21.13 15.12 -8.40
CA ALA A 425 -20.20 15.00 -9.52
C ALA A 425 -20.10 13.55 -9.95
N LYS A 426 -19.59 13.35 -11.16
CA LYS A 426 -19.32 12.02 -11.71
C LYS A 426 -17.98 12.00 -12.41
N GLY A 427 -17.21 10.95 -12.16
CA GLY A 427 -15.94 10.69 -12.82
C GLY A 427 -15.83 9.22 -13.23
N LEU A 428 -14.62 8.80 -13.54
CA LEU A 428 -14.33 7.41 -13.89
C LEU A 428 -14.12 6.57 -12.61
N PRO A 429 -14.64 5.34 -12.56
CA PRO A 429 -14.44 4.42 -11.43
C PRO A 429 -13.01 3.87 -11.44
N ALA A 430 -12.07 4.68 -11.00
CA ALA A 430 -10.64 4.42 -11.14
C ALA A 430 -10.09 3.39 -10.15
N SER A 431 -10.65 3.35 -8.93
CA SER A 431 -10.34 2.31 -7.94
C SER A 431 -11.56 2.08 -7.04
N PRO A 432 -12.05 0.83 -6.91
CA PRO A 432 -13.30 0.54 -6.24
C PRO A 432 -13.27 0.81 -4.73
N GLY A 433 -14.45 0.78 -4.12
CA GLY A 433 -14.66 0.99 -2.69
C GLY A 433 -15.48 2.25 -2.42
N ALA A 434 -15.93 2.37 -1.17
CA ALA A 434 -16.64 3.53 -0.66
C ALA A 434 -15.74 4.33 0.28
N ALA A 435 -15.66 5.62 0.09
CA ALA A 435 -14.90 6.51 0.96
C ALA A 435 -15.75 7.70 1.38
N THR A 436 -15.67 8.07 2.65
CA THR A 436 -16.31 9.25 3.21
C THR A 436 -15.28 10.03 4.00
N GLY A 437 -15.17 11.33 3.78
CA GLY A 437 -14.20 12.16 4.48
C GLY A 437 -14.34 13.65 4.21
N GLN A 438 -13.56 14.42 4.93
CA GLN A 438 -13.47 15.86 4.79
C GLN A 438 -12.51 16.21 3.64
N ILE A 439 -12.88 17.19 2.84
CA ILE A 439 -12.09 17.67 1.70
C ILE A 439 -10.76 18.26 2.20
N VAL A 440 -9.67 17.82 1.58
CA VAL A 440 -8.35 18.48 1.66
C VAL A 440 -7.77 18.60 0.25
N PHE A 441 -6.98 19.65 -0.01
CA PHE A 441 -6.46 19.95 -1.33
C PHE A 441 -4.97 19.65 -1.52
N PHE A 442 -4.23 19.50 -0.43
CA PHE A 442 -2.79 19.26 -0.46
C PHE A 442 -2.40 18.02 0.35
N ALA A 443 -1.32 17.39 -0.07
CA ALA A 443 -0.80 16.20 0.59
C ALA A 443 -0.43 16.46 2.06
N ASP A 444 0.18 17.60 2.34
CA ASP A 444 0.58 18.00 3.69
C ASP A 444 -0.65 18.20 4.61
N ASP A 445 -1.74 18.78 4.07
CA ASP A 445 -3.00 18.92 4.83
C ASP A 445 -3.63 17.54 5.10
N ALA A 446 -3.56 16.62 4.13
CA ALA A 446 -4.05 15.26 4.32
C ALA A 446 -3.29 14.53 5.43
N GLU A 447 -1.97 14.62 5.46
CA GLU A 447 -1.13 14.05 6.53
C GLU A 447 -1.47 14.65 7.89
N ALA A 448 -1.48 15.99 8.01
CA ALA A 448 -1.75 16.68 9.27
C ALA A 448 -3.15 16.36 9.84
N TRP A 449 -4.17 16.28 8.97
CA TRP A 449 -5.53 15.96 9.41
C TRP A 449 -5.71 14.48 9.75
N SER A 450 -4.99 13.60 9.07
CA SER A 450 -4.98 12.17 9.41
C SER A 450 -4.32 11.92 10.77
N GLU A 451 -3.25 12.63 11.11
CA GLU A 451 -2.62 12.59 12.44
C GLU A 451 -3.60 13.03 13.54
N MET A 452 -4.52 13.97 13.25
CA MET A 452 -5.63 14.36 14.12
C MET A 452 -6.80 13.35 14.12
N LYS A 453 -6.63 12.16 13.52
CA LYS A 453 -7.66 11.12 13.38
C LYS A 453 -8.91 11.55 12.59
N LYS A 454 -8.78 12.57 11.73
CA LYS A 454 -9.84 12.97 10.81
C LYS A 454 -9.82 12.08 9.57
N LYS A 455 -10.98 11.72 9.06
CA LYS A 455 -11.13 11.06 7.76
C LYS A 455 -11.08 12.12 6.68
N VAL A 456 -10.15 12.00 5.72
CA VAL A 456 -9.97 13.00 4.67
C VAL A 456 -10.12 12.38 3.27
N ILE A 457 -10.64 13.19 2.33
CA ILE A 457 -10.66 12.93 0.90
C ILE A 457 -9.80 13.98 0.24
N MET A 458 -8.80 13.53 -0.53
CA MET A 458 -7.91 14.43 -1.26
C MET A 458 -8.51 14.78 -2.61
N VAL A 459 -8.75 16.09 -2.84
CA VAL A 459 -9.35 16.62 -4.07
C VAL A 459 -8.29 17.39 -4.85
N ARG A 460 -8.03 16.96 -6.09
CA ARG A 460 -6.99 17.54 -6.95
C ARG A 460 -7.52 17.82 -8.35
N ILE A 461 -6.86 18.72 -9.08
CA ILE A 461 -7.04 18.79 -10.54
C ILE A 461 -6.49 17.51 -11.16
N GLU A 462 -5.27 17.17 -10.82
CA GLU A 462 -4.59 15.92 -11.14
C GLU A 462 -3.56 15.62 -10.04
N THR A 463 -3.17 14.39 -9.83
CA THR A 463 -2.15 14.04 -8.85
C THR A 463 -0.79 13.86 -9.53
N SER A 464 0.24 14.16 -8.79
CA SER A 464 1.64 13.98 -9.16
C SER A 464 2.37 13.06 -8.17
N PRO A 465 3.58 12.61 -8.48
CA PRO A 465 4.37 11.81 -7.54
C PRO A 465 4.61 12.44 -6.17
N GLU A 466 4.56 13.77 -6.09
CA GLU A 466 4.69 14.50 -4.83
C GLU A 466 3.46 14.33 -3.90
N ASP A 467 2.30 13.95 -4.45
CA ASP A 467 1.06 13.75 -3.69
C ASP A 467 0.99 12.38 -2.99
N LEU A 468 1.98 11.50 -3.20
CA LEU A 468 1.97 10.10 -2.77
C LEU A 468 1.70 9.94 -1.25
N ARG A 469 2.28 10.79 -0.43
CA ARG A 469 2.09 10.77 1.04
C ARG A 469 0.64 11.06 1.42
N GLY A 470 0.08 12.16 0.90
CA GLY A 470 -1.30 12.54 1.15
C GLY A 470 -2.29 11.48 0.66
N MET A 471 -2.02 10.87 -0.52
CA MET A 471 -2.83 9.78 -1.05
C MET A 471 -2.83 8.55 -0.15
N SER A 472 -1.71 8.23 0.49
CA SER A 472 -1.59 7.04 1.35
C SER A 472 -2.44 7.14 2.62
N VAL A 473 -2.61 8.33 3.19
CA VAL A 473 -3.39 8.56 4.42
C VAL A 473 -4.85 8.93 4.15
N ALA A 474 -5.18 9.40 2.94
CA ALA A 474 -6.55 9.73 2.57
C ALA A 474 -7.45 8.49 2.53
N GLN A 475 -8.74 8.66 2.81
CA GLN A 475 -9.76 7.62 2.63
C GLN A 475 -10.07 7.40 1.15
N GLY A 476 -10.01 8.45 0.35
CA GLY A 476 -10.23 8.41 -1.08
C GLY A 476 -9.62 9.60 -1.81
N ILE A 477 -9.52 9.48 -3.13
CA ILE A 477 -8.94 10.47 -4.03
C ILE A 477 -9.97 10.86 -5.10
N LEU A 478 -10.15 12.15 -5.31
CA LEU A 478 -10.99 12.71 -6.36
C LEU A 478 -10.14 13.62 -7.25
N THR A 479 -10.15 13.39 -8.57
CA THR A 479 -9.46 14.26 -9.51
C THR A 479 -10.38 14.80 -10.59
N ALA A 480 -10.16 16.08 -10.96
CA ALA A 480 -10.88 16.73 -12.05
C ALA A 480 -10.46 16.18 -13.43
N ARG A 481 -9.20 15.79 -13.57
CA ARG A 481 -8.59 15.28 -14.81
C ARG A 481 -8.00 13.90 -14.60
N GLY A 482 -7.73 13.22 -15.70
CA GLY A 482 -7.08 11.91 -15.74
C GLY A 482 -8.04 10.79 -16.08
N GLY A 483 -7.55 9.82 -16.86
CA GLY A 483 -8.24 8.59 -17.21
C GLY A 483 -7.99 7.45 -16.22
N MET A 484 -8.43 6.25 -16.59
CA MET A 484 -8.22 5.02 -15.82
C MET A 484 -6.73 4.63 -15.67
N THR A 485 -5.86 5.24 -16.47
CA THR A 485 -4.42 5.01 -16.51
C THR A 485 -3.61 6.17 -15.96
N SER A 486 -4.29 7.23 -15.47
CA SER A 486 -3.64 8.40 -14.85
C SER A 486 -2.86 8.01 -13.59
N HIS A 487 -1.96 8.88 -13.16
CA HIS A 487 -1.20 8.70 -11.93
C HIS A 487 -2.12 8.46 -10.72
N ALA A 488 -3.20 9.25 -10.56
CA ALA A 488 -4.17 9.07 -9.49
C ALA A 488 -4.77 7.66 -9.49
N ALA A 489 -5.23 7.20 -10.65
CA ALA A 489 -5.86 5.89 -10.80
C ALA A 489 -4.90 4.73 -10.50
N VAL A 490 -3.69 4.77 -11.06
CA VAL A 490 -2.68 3.71 -10.92
C VAL A 490 -2.18 3.62 -9.49
N VAL A 491 -1.88 4.76 -8.88
CA VAL A 491 -1.37 4.83 -7.51
C VAL A 491 -2.45 4.45 -6.50
N ALA A 492 -3.67 4.99 -6.64
CA ALA A 492 -4.78 4.65 -5.75
C ALA A 492 -5.07 3.14 -5.75
N ARG A 493 -5.13 2.51 -6.94
CA ARG A 493 -5.26 1.05 -7.05
C ARG A 493 -4.09 0.31 -6.38
N GLY A 494 -2.88 0.80 -6.58
CA GLY A 494 -1.71 0.22 -5.92
C GLY A 494 -1.76 0.30 -4.41
N MET A 495 -2.44 1.30 -3.84
CA MET A 495 -2.62 1.52 -2.40
C MET A 495 -3.95 0.97 -1.85
N GLY A 496 -4.84 0.44 -2.68
CA GLY A 496 -6.17 0.00 -2.26
C GLY A 496 -7.10 1.13 -1.81
N LYS A 497 -6.90 2.32 -2.33
CA LYS A 497 -7.71 3.50 -1.96
C LYS A 497 -8.81 3.73 -2.99
N CYS A 498 -10.00 4.06 -2.51
CA CYS A 498 -11.10 4.52 -3.37
C CYS A 498 -10.64 5.70 -4.23
N CYS A 499 -10.89 5.64 -5.52
CA CYS A 499 -10.52 6.72 -6.44
C CYS A 499 -11.59 6.97 -7.49
N VAL A 500 -11.99 8.23 -7.60
CA VAL A 500 -12.79 8.75 -8.70
C VAL A 500 -11.91 9.72 -9.49
N SER A 501 -11.63 9.40 -10.74
CA SER A 501 -10.71 10.16 -11.60
C SER A 501 -11.46 10.80 -12.76
N GLY A 502 -10.94 11.93 -13.27
CA GLY A 502 -11.49 12.57 -14.47
C GLY A 502 -12.91 13.11 -14.31
N ALA A 503 -13.27 13.61 -13.12
CA ALA A 503 -14.53 14.29 -12.88
C ALA A 503 -14.46 15.72 -13.49
N GLY A 504 -14.51 15.83 -14.81
CA GLY A 504 -14.25 17.06 -15.58
C GLY A 504 -15.18 18.24 -15.28
N GLU A 505 -16.29 17.99 -14.62
CA GLU A 505 -17.26 19.02 -14.24
C GLU A 505 -16.85 19.78 -12.97
N ILE A 506 -15.98 19.21 -12.15
CA ILE A 506 -15.52 19.85 -10.92
C ILE A 506 -14.50 20.95 -11.22
N LYS A 507 -14.57 22.04 -10.48
CA LYS A 507 -13.64 23.16 -10.60
C LYS A 507 -12.91 23.37 -9.29
N VAL A 508 -11.63 22.98 -9.26
CA VAL A 508 -10.78 23.10 -8.08
C VAL A 508 -10.03 24.43 -8.10
N ASP A 509 -10.12 25.16 -7.00
CA ASP A 509 -9.34 26.38 -6.75
C ASP A 509 -8.44 26.16 -5.54
N TYR A 510 -7.16 25.97 -5.79
CA TYR A 510 -6.16 25.72 -4.74
C TYR A 510 -5.90 26.95 -3.86
N LYS A 511 -6.04 28.16 -4.43
CA LYS A 511 -5.76 29.41 -3.72
C LYS A 511 -6.82 29.68 -2.66
N GLU A 512 -8.09 29.49 -3.04
CA GLU A 512 -9.22 29.68 -2.14
C GLU A 512 -9.56 28.41 -1.34
N LYS A 513 -8.87 27.30 -1.62
CA LYS A 513 -9.12 25.96 -1.06
C LYS A 513 -10.60 25.58 -1.18
N THR A 514 -11.12 25.65 -2.41
CA THR A 514 -12.51 25.33 -2.73
C THR A 514 -12.62 24.42 -3.95
N VAL A 515 -13.73 23.70 -4.02
CA VAL A 515 -14.12 22.95 -5.22
C VAL A 515 -15.60 23.20 -5.52
N ILE A 516 -15.94 23.45 -6.78
CA ILE A 516 -17.33 23.61 -7.22
C ILE A 516 -17.76 22.29 -7.86
N MET A 517 -18.85 21.72 -7.37
CA MET A 517 -19.50 20.49 -7.86
C MET A 517 -21.00 20.75 -7.97
N ASP A 518 -21.60 20.47 -9.14
CA ASP A 518 -23.02 20.73 -9.43
C ASP A 518 -23.49 22.15 -8.99
N GLY A 519 -22.68 23.18 -9.28
CA GLY A 519 -22.98 24.59 -8.92
C GLY A 519 -22.83 24.92 -7.45
N LYS A 520 -22.55 23.97 -6.55
CA LYS A 520 -22.33 24.16 -5.11
C LYS A 520 -20.82 24.28 -4.83
N THR A 521 -20.45 25.28 -4.01
CA THR A 521 -19.05 25.45 -3.59
C THR A 521 -18.80 24.71 -2.27
N TYR A 522 -17.83 23.84 -2.28
CA TYR A 522 -17.32 23.11 -1.09
C TYR A 522 -15.97 23.70 -0.69
N LYS A 523 -15.75 23.82 0.59
CA LYS A 523 -14.51 24.32 1.19
C LYS A 523 -13.72 23.17 1.80
N GLU A 524 -12.45 23.43 2.07
CA GLU A 524 -11.65 22.53 2.90
C GLU A 524 -12.34 22.23 4.23
N GLY A 525 -12.49 20.95 4.55
CA GLY A 525 -13.19 20.47 5.74
C GLY A 525 -14.66 20.09 5.52
N ASP A 526 -15.28 20.43 4.39
CA ASP A 526 -16.62 19.95 4.07
C ASP A 526 -16.60 18.44 3.76
N TRP A 527 -17.71 17.76 4.08
CA TRP A 527 -17.82 16.33 3.88
C TRP A 527 -18.30 15.97 2.48
N ILE A 528 -17.66 15.00 1.90
CA ILE A 528 -18.10 14.33 0.67
C ILE A 528 -17.89 12.83 0.79
N SER A 529 -18.56 12.08 -0.08
CA SER A 529 -18.41 10.63 -0.19
C SER A 529 -18.12 10.22 -1.63
N LEU A 530 -17.24 9.25 -1.83
CA LEU A 530 -16.83 8.75 -3.14
C LEU A 530 -17.24 7.30 -3.32
N ASN A 531 -17.82 6.98 -4.45
CA ASN A 531 -18.02 5.59 -4.91
C ASN A 531 -17.03 5.28 -6.04
N GLY A 532 -15.93 4.68 -5.69
CA GLY A 532 -14.90 4.32 -6.66
C GLY A 532 -15.31 3.20 -7.61
N SER A 533 -16.39 2.48 -7.31
CA SER A 533 -16.92 1.42 -8.19
C SER A 533 -17.84 1.96 -9.29
N THR A 534 -18.51 3.10 -9.06
CA THR A 534 -19.45 3.72 -10.01
C THR A 534 -18.94 5.05 -10.58
N GLY A 535 -17.96 5.67 -9.93
CA GLY A 535 -17.47 7.00 -10.27
C GLY A 535 -18.31 8.15 -9.72
N ASP A 536 -19.28 7.87 -8.87
CA ASP A 536 -20.15 8.91 -8.31
C ASP A 536 -19.53 9.58 -7.10
N VAL A 537 -19.76 10.89 -6.99
CA VAL A 537 -19.41 11.73 -5.85
C VAL A 537 -20.70 12.22 -5.19
N TYR A 538 -20.84 11.99 -3.90
CA TYR A 538 -22.04 12.35 -3.15
C TYR A 538 -21.79 13.51 -2.18
N ASP A 539 -22.83 14.35 -2.00
CA ASP A 539 -22.85 15.40 -1.02
C ASP A 539 -22.89 14.83 0.40
N GLY A 540 -22.04 15.34 1.27
CA GLY A 540 -22.06 15.00 2.68
C GLY A 540 -21.50 13.61 3.01
N GLN A 541 -21.92 13.13 4.15
CA GLN A 541 -21.47 11.88 4.74
C GLN A 541 -22.47 10.75 4.49
N VAL A 542 -22.16 9.83 3.58
CA VAL A 542 -22.96 8.64 3.33
C VAL A 542 -22.43 7.50 4.20
N PRO A 543 -23.28 6.85 5.02
CA PRO A 543 -22.87 5.72 5.84
C PRO A 543 -22.36 4.54 5.01
N THR A 544 -21.36 3.86 5.55
CA THR A 544 -20.77 2.67 4.94
C THR A 544 -21.06 1.43 5.77
N VAL A 545 -21.21 0.29 5.11
CA VAL A 545 -21.36 -1.03 5.74
C VAL A 545 -20.20 -1.94 5.35
N ASP A 546 -19.87 -2.89 6.21
CA ASP A 546 -18.76 -3.81 5.98
C ASP A 546 -19.00 -4.68 4.74
N ALA A 547 -17.93 -4.97 4.01
CA ALA A 547 -17.98 -5.81 2.82
C ALA A 547 -18.33 -7.27 3.16
N GLU A 548 -19.16 -7.91 2.34
CA GLU A 548 -19.38 -9.35 2.41
C GLU A 548 -18.31 -10.10 1.62
N LEU A 549 -17.86 -11.26 2.17
CA LEU A 549 -16.86 -12.09 1.52
C LEU A 549 -17.42 -12.73 0.24
N SER A 550 -16.85 -12.42 -0.91
CA SER A 550 -17.23 -13.02 -2.20
C SER A 550 -16.83 -14.50 -2.31
N GLY A 551 -17.42 -15.24 -3.25
CA GLY A 551 -17.11 -16.65 -3.49
C GLY A 551 -15.63 -16.90 -3.82
N ASP A 552 -14.98 -16.04 -4.59
CA ASP A 552 -13.55 -16.16 -4.94
C ASP A 552 -12.64 -15.87 -3.74
N PHE A 553 -13.01 -14.90 -2.90
CA PHE A 553 -12.31 -14.64 -1.65
C PHE A 553 -12.42 -15.85 -0.70
N ALA A 554 -13.62 -16.45 -0.58
CA ALA A 554 -13.80 -17.65 0.23
C ALA A 554 -12.95 -18.82 -0.33
N ALA A 555 -12.82 -18.95 -1.65
CA ALA A 555 -11.95 -19.97 -2.26
C ALA A 555 -10.47 -19.74 -1.92
N ILE A 556 -9.98 -18.51 -1.95
CA ILE A 556 -8.61 -18.19 -1.48
C ILE A 556 -8.43 -18.55 0.00
N MET A 557 -9.41 -18.24 0.85
CA MET A 557 -9.35 -18.61 2.26
C MET A 557 -9.31 -20.13 2.48
N ASN A 558 -10.03 -20.89 1.66
CA ASN A 558 -9.97 -22.37 1.70
C ASN A 558 -8.61 -22.91 1.23
N LEU A 559 -8.01 -22.28 0.19
CA LEU A 559 -6.64 -22.63 -0.19
C LEU A 559 -5.64 -22.29 0.91
N ALA A 560 -5.77 -21.13 1.55
CA ALA A 560 -4.92 -20.76 2.68
C ALA A 560 -5.03 -21.79 3.82
N GLU A 561 -6.24 -22.22 4.17
CA GLU A 561 -6.49 -23.24 5.19
C GLU A 561 -5.83 -24.59 4.84
N LYS A 562 -5.86 -24.97 3.56
CA LYS A 562 -5.27 -26.24 3.08
C LYS A 562 -3.76 -26.31 3.28
N TYR A 563 -3.05 -25.19 3.15
CA TYR A 563 -1.60 -25.13 3.14
C TYR A 563 -0.97 -24.63 4.44
N THR A 564 -1.74 -23.87 5.26
CA THR A 564 -1.18 -23.31 6.49
C THR A 564 -0.76 -24.37 7.50
N LYS A 565 0.35 -24.11 8.19
CA LYS A 565 0.85 -24.93 9.33
C LYS A 565 0.68 -24.21 10.68
N VAL A 566 0.23 -22.98 10.65
CA VAL A 566 0.09 -22.11 11.83
C VAL A 566 -1.36 -21.66 11.93
N ASP A 567 -1.97 -21.85 13.10
CA ASP A 567 -3.31 -21.35 13.36
C ASP A 567 -3.33 -19.82 13.42
N VAL A 568 -4.39 -19.22 12.88
CA VAL A 568 -4.65 -17.80 13.05
C VAL A 568 -5.78 -17.64 14.05
N ARG A 569 -5.47 -17.02 15.18
CA ARG A 569 -6.41 -16.63 16.22
C ARG A 569 -6.72 -15.14 16.17
N THR A 570 -7.67 -14.69 16.96
CA THR A 570 -8.03 -13.29 17.03
C THR A 570 -7.78 -12.68 18.41
N ASN A 571 -7.56 -11.37 18.43
CA ASN A 571 -7.65 -10.54 19.61
C ASN A 571 -9.08 -9.98 19.67
N ALA A 572 -9.87 -10.43 20.65
CA ALA A 572 -11.28 -10.03 20.77
C ALA A 572 -11.68 -9.94 22.24
N ASP A 573 -12.31 -8.84 22.60
CA ASP A 573 -12.68 -8.50 23.97
C ASP A 573 -14.20 -8.48 24.17
N SER A 574 -14.97 -8.70 23.10
CA SER A 574 -16.42 -8.78 23.10
C SER A 574 -16.96 -9.98 22.32
N PRO A 575 -18.17 -10.48 22.63
CA PRO A 575 -18.82 -11.53 21.84
C PRO A 575 -19.01 -11.14 20.37
N ARG A 576 -19.26 -9.86 20.08
CA ARG A 576 -19.42 -9.34 18.73
C ARG A 576 -18.14 -9.50 17.90
N ASP A 577 -17.00 -9.06 18.45
CA ASP A 577 -15.72 -9.16 17.79
C ASP A 577 -15.29 -10.61 17.58
N ALA A 578 -15.60 -11.45 18.57
CA ALA A 578 -15.36 -12.90 18.52
C ALA A 578 -16.13 -13.55 17.36
N LEU A 579 -17.41 -13.22 17.19
CA LEU A 579 -18.25 -13.72 16.09
C LEU A 579 -17.76 -13.23 14.72
N VAL A 580 -17.35 -11.96 14.60
CA VAL A 580 -16.78 -11.42 13.36
C VAL A 580 -15.51 -12.16 12.98
N ALA A 581 -14.60 -12.35 13.93
CA ALA A 581 -13.35 -13.08 13.70
C ALA A 581 -13.61 -14.55 13.32
N ARG A 582 -14.56 -15.21 13.98
CA ARG A 582 -14.96 -16.58 13.65
C ARG A 582 -15.49 -16.68 12.22
N LYS A 583 -16.29 -15.71 11.79
CA LYS A 583 -16.76 -15.59 10.40
C LYS A 583 -15.59 -15.47 9.42
N PHE A 584 -14.52 -14.78 9.77
CA PHE A 584 -13.27 -14.68 8.99
C PHE A 584 -12.37 -15.93 9.10
N GLY A 585 -12.76 -16.92 9.87
CA GLY A 585 -12.06 -18.20 9.99
C GLY A 585 -11.00 -18.25 11.10
N ALA A 586 -11.10 -17.40 12.11
CA ALA A 586 -10.25 -17.46 13.29
C ALA A 586 -10.41 -18.80 14.03
N LYS A 587 -9.29 -19.41 14.46
CA LYS A 587 -9.23 -20.71 15.17
C LYS A 587 -9.26 -20.55 16.69
N GLY A 588 -9.75 -19.46 17.19
CA GLY A 588 -9.89 -19.15 18.60
C GLY A 588 -9.52 -17.72 18.94
N ILE A 589 -9.49 -17.41 20.23
CA ILE A 589 -8.99 -16.15 20.74
C ILE A 589 -7.58 -16.37 21.30
N GLY A 590 -6.61 -15.58 20.81
CA GLY A 590 -5.23 -15.56 21.31
C GLY A 590 -5.00 -14.47 22.35
N LEU A 591 -5.88 -13.49 22.42
CA LEU A 591 -5.87 -12.43 23.44
C LEU A 591 -7.28 -11.89 23.67
N CYS A 592 -7.79 -12.04 24.87
CA CYS A 592 -8.92 -11.29 25.40
C CYS A 592 -8.40 -10.43 26.55
N ARG A 593 -8.54 -9.10 26.40
CA ARG A 593 -8.10 -8.09 27.37
C ARG A 593 -9.22 -7.81 28.35
N THR A 594 -9.05 -8.24 29.59
CA THR A 594 -10.10 -8.07 30.60
C THR A 594 -10.32 -6.64 31.07
N GLU A 595 -9.31 -5.78 30.94
CA GLU A 595 -9.42 -4.35 31.28
C GLU A 595 -10.48 -3.62 30.45
N HIS A 596 -10.63 -3.95 29.19
CA HIS A 596 -11.62 -3.29 28.34
C HIS A 596 -13.06 -3.52 28.80
N MET A 597 -13.30 -4.60 29.50
CA MET A 597 -14.60 -4.92 30.06
C MET A 597 -15.02 -4.01 31.24
N PHE A 598 -14.08 -3.27 31.83
CA PHE A 598 -14.35 -2.42 33.01
C PHE A 598 -14.72 -0.97 32.68
N PHE A 599 -14.57 -0.54 31.42
CA PHE A 599 -14.81 0.85 31.05
C PHE A 599 -16.28 1.20 30.71
N GLU A 600 -17.16 0.23 30.58
CA GLU A 600 -18.55 0.49 30.17
C GLU A 600 -19.52 0.69 31.35
N GLY A 601 -20.29 1.76 31.31
CA GLY A 601 -21.42 2.03 32.25
C GLY A 601 -21.01 2.03 33.72
N ASP A 602 -21.80 1.31 34.56
CA ASP A 602 -21.57 1.23 36.00
C ASP A 602 -20.37 0.36 36.42
N ARG A 603 -19.76 -0.32 35.48
CA ARG A 603 -18.61 -1.22 35.73
C ARG A 603 -17.40 -0.47 36.23
N ILE A 604 -17.12 0.69 35.64
CA ILE A 604 -16.00 1.55 36.03
C ILE A 604 -16.14 2.04 37.46
N LYS A 605 -17.39 2.23 37.94
CA LYS A 605 -17.66 2.63 39.29
C LYS A 605 -17.22 1.56 40.30
N ALA A 606 -17.62 0.32 40.11
CA ALA A 606 -17.19 -0.78 40.98
C ALA A 606 -15.65 -0.99 40.95
N MET A 607 -15.00 -0.80 39.80
CA MET A 607 -13.53 -0.83 39.68
C MET A 607 -12.88 0.29 40.50
N ARG A 608 -13.44 1.50 40.44
CA ARG A 608 -12.99 2.65 41.24
C ARG A 608 -13.23 2.45 42.74
N GLU A 609 -14.34 1.84 43.11
CA GLU A 609 -14.60 1.43 44.50
C GLU A 609 -13.51 0.49 45.02
N MET A 610 -13.14 -0.49 44.25
CA MET A 610 -12.04 -1.44 44.55
C MET A 610 -10.71 -0.70 44.75
N ILE A 611 -10.36 0.23 43.84
CA ILE A 611 -9.13 1.03 43.89
C ILE A 611 -9.06 1.95 45.09
N LEU A 612 -10.18 2.58 45.45
CA LEU A 612 -10.28 3.52 46.56
C LEU A 612 -10.35 2.81 47.93
N ALA A 613 -10.66 1.50 47.95
CA ALA A 613 -10.74 0.76 49.19
C ALA A 613 -9.36 0.66 49.91
N ASN A 614 -9.36 0.94 51.18
CA ASN A 614 -8.15 0.90 52.01
C ASN A 614 -7.87 -0.46 52.68
N THR A 615 -8.88 -1.39 52.68
CA THR A 615 -8.78 -2.70 53.27
C THR A 615 -9.05 -3.77 52.24
N GLU A 616 -8.57 -5.01 52.52
CA GLU A 616 -8.87 -6.17 51.68
C GLU A 616 -10.36 -6.47 51.62
N GLU A 617 -11.07 -6.35 52.77
CA GLU A 617 -12.51 -6.57 52.83
C GLU A 617 -13.28 -5.59 51.96
N GLY A 618 -12.87 -4.33 51.93
CA GLY A 618 -13.43 -3.30 51.07
C GLY A 618 -13.19 -3.58 49.59
N ARG A 619 -11.99 -4.05 49.24
CA ARG A 619 -11.67 -4.45 47.83
C ARG A 619 -12.50 -5.67 47.42
N ARG A 620 -12.57 -6.68 48.27
CA ARG A 620 -13.39 -7.88 48.00
C ARG A 620 -14.86 -7.54 47.77
N ALA A 621 -15.43 -6.66 48.61
CA ALA A 621 -16.83 -6.21 48.43
C ALA A 621 -17.07 -5.50 47.09
N ALA A 622 -16.11 -4.74 46.58
CA ALA A 622 -16.20 -4.13 45.29
C ALA A 622 -16.00 -5.16 44.14
N LEU A 623 -15.06 -6.07 44.30
CA LEU A 623 -14.83 -7.17 43.37
C LEU A 623 -16.02 -8.12 43.23
N ASP A 624 -16.78 -8.34 44.32
CA ASP A 624 -18.02 -9.12 44.32
C ASP A 624 -19.10 -8.51 43.45
N LYS A 625 -19.09 -7.20 43.24
CA LYS A 625 -19.96 -6.51 42.27
C LYS A 625 -19.51 -6.72 40.81
N LEU A 626 -18.20 -6.85 40.57
CA LEU A 626 -17.64 -7.06 39.24
C LEU A 626 -17.73 -8.51 38.76
N LEU A 627 -17.69 -9.48 39.70
CA LEU A 627 -17.70 -10.91 39.40
C LEU A 627 -18.84 -11.31 38.46
N PRO A 628 -20.14 -11.04 38.77
CA PRO A 628 -21.23 -11.45 37.88
C PRO A 628 -21.17 -10.81 36.50
N ILE A 629 -20.63 -9.61 36.42
CA ILE A 629 -20.52 -8.86 35.17
C ILE A 629 -19.47 -9.53 34.28
N GLN A 630 -18.25 -9.75 34.79
CA GLN A 630 -17.20 -10.42 34.04
C GLN A 630 -17.58 -11.86 33.68
N ARG A 631 -18.24 -12.56 34.57
CA ARG A 631 -18.76 -13.92 34.29
C ARG A 631 -19.69 -13.90 33.08
N ALA A 632 -20.59 -12.93 32.98
CA ALA A 632 -21.50 -12.80 31.83
C ALA A 632 -20.75 -12.47 30.54
N ASP A 633 -19.74 -11.61 30.60
CA ASP A 633 -18.89 -11.29 29.45
C ASP A 633 -18.16 -12.52 28.93
N PHE A 634 -17.55 -13.30 29.83
CA PHE A 634 -16.86 -14.54 29.45
C PHE A 634 -17.81 -15.62 28.92
N GLN A 635 -19.03 -15.72 29.44
CA GLN A 635 -20.07 -16.61 28.89
C GLN A 635 -20.33 -16.26 27.41
N GLY A 636 -20.55 -14.98 27.10
CA GLY A 636 -20.80 -14.54 25.74
C GLY A 636 -19.64 -14.84 24.80
N ILE A 637 -18.40 -14.69 25.27
CA ILE A 637 -17.19 -15.02 24.49
C ILE A 637 -17.06 -16.53 24.27
N PHE A 638 -17.28 -17.35 25.30
CA PHE A 638 -17.23 -18.81 25.16
C PHE A 638 -18.33 -19.32 24.21
N GLU A 639 -19.53 -18.77 24.30
CA GLU A 639 -20.65 -19.09 23.38
C GLU A 639 -20.28 -18.75 21.93
N ALA A 640 -19.66 -17.58 21.70
CA ALA A 640 -19.20 -17.19 20.36
C ALA A 640 -18.09 -18.11 19.83
N MET A 641 -17.26 -18.66 20.69
CA MET A 641 -16.09 -19.48 20.37
C MET A 641 -16.30 -20.99 20.67
N ASP A 642 -17.52 -21.48 20.64
CA ASP A 642 -17.85 -22.89 20.86
C ASP A 642 -16.90 -23.84 20.08
N GLY A 643 -16.23 -24.76 20.79
CA GLY A 643 -15.23 -25.69 20.28
C GLY A 643 -13.82 -25.14 20.08
N LEU A 644 -13.59 -23.83 20.35
CA LEU A 644 -12.32 -23.16 20.11
C LEU A 644 -11.67 -22.66 21.41
N GLY A 645 -10.34 -22.58 21.40
CA GLY A 645 -9.58 -22.09 22.56
C GLY A 645 -9.76 -20.58 22.75
N VAL A 646 -9.91 -20.17 23.99
CA VAL A 646 -10.06 -18.76 24.39
C VAL A 646 -9.00 -18.40 25.41
N THR A 647 -8.01 -17.62 25.00
CA THR A 647 -6.96 -17.10 25.87
C THR A 647 -7.39 -15.79 26.50
N ILE A 648 -7.57 -15.80 27.81
CA ILE A 648 -8.02 -14.65 28.61
C ILE A 648 -6.83 -14.13 29.41
N ARG A 649 -6.43 -12.90 29.15
CA ARG A 649 -5.37 -12.23 29.92
C ARG A 649 -5.95 -11.63 31.19
N LEU A 650 -5.34 -11.93 32.32
CA LEU A 650 -5.68 -11.28 33.59
C LEU A 650 -5.36 -9.79 33.52
N LEU A 651 -5.90 -9.02 34.46
CA LEU A 651 -5.76 -7.57 34.53
C LEU A 651 -4.30 -7.13 34.35
N ASP A 652 -4.03 -6.31 33.35
CA ASP A 652 -2.70 -5.90 32.97
C ASP A 652 -2.37 -4.43 33.30
N PRO A 653 -3.21 -3.42 32.99
CA PRO A 653 -2.81 -2.02 33.20
C PRO A 653 -2.74 -1.67 34.68
N PRO A 654 -1.94 -0.64 35.02
CA PRO A 654 -1.87 -0.13 36.36
C PRO A 654 -3.19 0.52 36.82
N LEU A 655 -3.46 0.53 38.12
CA LEU A 655 -4.73 1.00 38.68
C LEU A 655 -5.03 2.47 38.39
N HIS A 656 -4.01 3.30 38.19
CA HIS A 656 -4.22 4.73 37.91
C HIS A 656 -4.96 4.97 36.58
N GLU A 657 -4.93 4.04 35.60
CA GLU A 657 -5.66 4.20 34.34
C GLU A 657 -7.20 4.22 34.52
N PHE A 658 -7.67 3.64 35.61
CA PHE A 658 -9.12 3.54 35.91
C PHE A 658 -9.65 4.72 36.73
N VAL A 659 -8.77 5.54 37.30
CA VAL A 659 -9.16 6.68 38.12
C VAL A 659 -9.16 8.00 37.36
N PRO A 660 -10.01 8.96 37.76
CA PRO A 660 -10.08 10.24 37.05
C PRO A 660 -8.86 11.12 37.34
N HIS A 661 -8.30 11.73 36.27
CA HIS A 661 -7.16 12.65 36.39
C HIS A 661 -7.56 14.11 36.50
N GLN A 662 -8.81 14.46 36.14
CA GLN A 662 -9.29 15.82 36.19
C GLN A 662 -10.05 16.10 37.53
N LEU A 663 -9.82 17.26 38.12
CA LEU A 663 -10.46 17.64 39.40
C LEU A 663 -12.00 17.63 39.33
N ALA A 664 -12.59 18.00 38.20
CA ALA A 664 -14.05 17.96 38.02
C ALA A 664 -14.59 16.54 38.16
N THR A 665 -14.00 15.56 37.48
CA THR A 665 -14.39 14.16 37.54
C THR A 665 -14.01 13.48 38.87
N GLN A 666 -12.95 13.96 39.55
CA GLN A 666 -12.65 13.54 40.95
C GLN A 666 -13.71 13.98 41.91
N LYS A 667 -14.27 15.18 41.73
CA LYS A 667 -15.40 15.69 42.57
C LYS A 667 -16.68 14.87 42.33
N GLU A 668 -16.97 14.52 41.10
CA GLU A 668 -18.09 13.63 40.77
C GLU A 668 -17.95 12.28 41.45
N LEU A 669 -16.77 11.66 41.31
CA LEU A 669 -16.45 10.39 41.96
C LEU A 669 -16.57 10.46 43.49
N ALA A 670 -16.07 11.55 44.15
CA ALA A 670 -16.16 11.78 45.57
C ALA A 670 -17.62 11.83 46.02
N ASN A 671 -18.49 12.56 45.31
CA ASN A 671 -19.91 12.63 45.56
C ASN A 671 -20.60 11.26 45.42
N GLU A 672 -20.26 10.50 44.39
CA GLU A 672 -20.86 9.18 44.16
C GLU A 672 -20.45 8.17 45.23
N MET A 673 -19.21 8.24 45.67
CA MET A 673 -18.63 7.35 46.68
C MET A 673 -18.97 7.75 48.12
N GLY A 674 -19.48 8.96 48.32
CA GLY A 674 -19.74 9.51 49.66
C GLY A 674 -18.48 9.76 50.52
N ILE A 675 -17.34 10.05 49.85
CA ILE A 675 -16.07 10.39 50.48
C ILE A 675 -15.63 11.80 50.08
N THR A 676 -14.60 12.33 50.72
CA THR A 676 -14.11 13.67 50.43
C THR A 676 -13.33 13.74 49.10
N VAL A 677 -13.34 14.90 48.47
CA VAL A 677 -12.54 15.14 47.23
C VAL A 677 -11.04 14.99 47.50
N GLU A 678 -10.62 15.36 48.69
CA GLU A 678 -9.24 15.28 49.20
C GLU A 678 -8.79 13.81 49.30
N GLU A 679 -9.68 12.92 49.78
CA GLU A 679 -9.41 11.47 49.83
C GLU A 679 -9.24 10.89 48.44
N VAL A 680 -10.16 11.20 47.48
CA VAL A 680 -10.07 10.77 46.10
C VAL A 680 -8.76 11.27 45.46
N LYS A 681 -8.47 12.53 45.60
CA LYS A 681 -7.27 13.16 45.05
C LYS A 681 -6.02 12.53 45.65
N SER A 682 -5.92 12.39 46.94
CA SER A 682 -4.77 11.78 47.62
C SER A 682 -4.53 10.36 47.13
N LYS A 683 -5.57 9.58 46.91
CA LYS A 683 -5.47 8.22 46.38
C LYS A 683 -5.00 8.23 44.91
N CYS A 684 -5.58 9.09 44.07
CA CYS A 684 -5.17 9.25 42.69
C CYS A 684 -3.69 9.65 42.59
N ASP A 685 -3.30 10.69 43.37
CA ASP A 685 -1.89 11.14 43.40
C ASP A 685 -0.92 10.04 43.89
N SER A 686 -1.36 9.17 44.82
CA SER A 686 -0.56 8.04 45.32
C SER A 686 -0.38 6.90 44.31
N LEU A 687 -1.25 6.82 43.30
CA LEU A 687 -1.20 5.82 42.21
C LEU A 687 -0.46 6.34 40.99
N GLU A 688 -0.18 7.64 40.91
CA GLU A 688 0.54 8.25 39.79
C GLU A 688 1.97 7.70 39.74
N GLU A 689 2.33 7.14 38.59
CA GLU A 689 3.64 6.58 38.32
C GLU A 689 4.35 7.39 37.23
N PHE A 690 5.64 7.65 37.41
CA PHE A 690 6.47 8.35 36.40
C PHE A 690 6.61 7.54 35.12
N ASN A 691 6.59 6.21 35.20
CA ASN A 691 6.63 5.30 34.06
C ASN A 691 5.66 4.14 34.29
N PRO A 692 4.38 4.34 33.99
CA PRO A 692 3.32 3.35 34.26
C PRO A 692 3.56 2.00 33.57
N MET A 693 4.18 2.01 32.37
CA MET A 693 4.45 0.80 31.61
C MET A 693 5.45 -0.13 32.30
N LEU A 694 6.34 0.40 33.12
CA LEU A 694 7.36 -0.33 33.88
C LEU A 694 7.01 -0.48 35.38
N GLY A 695 5.83 -0.03 35.78
CA GLY A 695 5.41 0.13 37.17
C GLY A 695 4.59 -1.04 37.73
N HIS A 696 3.66 -0.68 38.60
CA HIS A 696 2.82 -1.63 39.34
C HIS A 696 1.60 -2.08 38.52
N ARG A 697 1.83 -3.01 37.63
CA ARG A 697 0.83 -3.57 36.72
C ARG A 697 0.99 -5.09 36.54
N GLY A 698 0.04 -5.72 35.85
CA GLY A 698 0.09 -7.13 35.45
C GLY A 698 0.21 -8.07 36.65
N CYS A 699 1.07 -9.05 36.57
CA CYS A 699 1.30 -10.02 37.64
C CYS A 699 1.84 -9.37 38.93
N ARG A 700 2.50 -8.22 38.85
CA ARG A 700 2.98 -7.48 40.01
C ARG A 700 1.80 -7.02 40.85
N LEU A 701 0.75 -6.50 40.18
CA LEU A 701 -0.50 -6.10 40.81
C LEU A 701 -1.23 -7.32 41.37
N GLY A 702 -1.36 -8.41 40.60
CA GLY A 702 -2.00 -9.64 41.02
C GLY A 702 -1.30 -10.34 42.20
N ASN A 703 0.01 -10.18 42.37
CA ASN A 703 0.75 -10.70 43.50
C ASN A 703 0.62 -9.84 44.77
N THR A 704 0.43 -8.50 44.57
CA THR A 704 0.23 -7.55 45.67
C THR A 704 -1.23 -7.54 46.16
N TYR A 705 -2.19 -7.72 45.27
CA TYR A 705 -3.62 -7.78 45.54
C TYR A 705 -4.21 -9.11 44.98
N PRO A 706 -3.94 -10.24 45.60
CA PRO A 706 -4.32 -11.55 45.08
C PRO A 706 -5.83 -11.75 44.89
N GLU A 707 -6.65 -10.99 45.62
CA GLU A 707 -8.10 -10.98 45.50
C GLU A 707 -8.59 -10.60 44.10
N ILE A 708 -7.84 -9.80 43.35
CA ILE A 708 -8.14 -9.44 41.94
C ILE A 708 -8.01 -10.69 41.05
N THR A 709 -6.92 -11.43 41.22
CA THR A 709 -6.68 -12.67 40.46
C THR A 709 -7.71 -13.74 40.85
N GLU A 710 -8.05 -13.86 42.15
CA GLU A 710 -9.09 -14.75 42.61
C GLU A 710 -10.43 -14.49 41.97
N MET A 711 -10.85 -13.20 41.92
CA MET A 711 -12.12 -12.77 41.30
C MET A 711 -12.15 -13.15 39.82
N GLN A 712 -11.10 -12.79 39.07
CA GLN A 712 -11.04 -13.04 37.62
C GLN A 712 -11.01 -14.53 37.30
N ALA A 713 -10.19 -15.31 38.02
CA ALA A 713 -10.13 -16.76 37.87
C ALA A 713 -11.47 -17.40 38.16
N ARG A 714 -12.16 -16.96 39.23
CA ARG A 714 -13.50 -17.41 39.58
C ARG A 714 -14.51 -17.10 38.49
N ALA A 715 -14.51 -15.87 37.95
CA ALA A 715 -15.41 -15.45 36.86
C ALA A 715 -15.21 -16.32 35.60
N ILE A 716 -13.95 -16.58 35.20
CA ILE A 716 -13.62 -17.42 34.05
C ILE A 716 -14.10 -18.86 34.23
N ILE A 717 -13.80 -19.47 35.37
CA ILE A 717 -14.14 -20.88 35.64
C ILE A 717 -15.66 -21.07 35.79
N GLU A 718 -16.35 -20.16 36.48
CA GLU A 718 -17.81 -20.19 36.60
C GLU A 718 -18.51 -20.01 35.24
N ALA A 719 -18.04 -19.07 34.42
CA ALA A 719 -18.54 -18.87 33.06
C ALA A 719 -18.34 -20.12 32.17
N ALA A 720 -17.17 -20.75 32.28
CA ALA A 720 -16.88 -21.98 31.55
C ALA A 720 -17.79 -23.16 32.00
N ILE A 721 -18.05 -23.29 33.30
CA ILE A 721 -18.99 -24.29 33.81
C ILE A 721 -20.41 -24.02 33.31
N ASP A 722 -20.88 -22.77 33.39
CA ASP A 722 -22.22 -22.39 32.94
C ASP A 722 -22.41 -22.69 31.44
N CYS A 723 -21.41 -22.42 30.62
CA CYS A 723 -21.42 -22.72 29.18
C CYS A 723 -21.40 -24.26 28.96
N LYS A 724 -20.60 -25.02 29.71
CA LYS A 724 -20.56 -26.46 29.61
C LYS A 724 -21.92 -27.07 29.96
N GLU A 725 -22.59 -26.55 30.98
CA GLU A 725 -23.93 -26.99 31.39
C GLU A 725 -24.99 -26.71 30.30
N LYS A 726 -24.75 -25.69 29.44
CA LYS A 726 -25.54 -25.40 28.25
C LYS A 726 -25.18 -26.29 27.04
N GLY A 727 -24.17 -27.13 27.14
CA GLY A 727 -23.72 -28.01 26.07
C GLY A 727 -22.68 -27.37 25.12
N ILE A 728 -22.09 -26.25 25.51
CA ILE A 728 -21.03 -25.56 24.75
C ILE A 728 -19.68 -26.20 25.09
N ASP A 729 -18.88 -26.47 24.05
CA ASP A 729 -17.52 -27.02 24.20
C ASP A 729 -16.51 -25.89 24.49
N VAL A 730 -16.12 -25.76 25.74
CA VAL A 730 -15.31 -24.63 26.23
C VAL A 730 -13.86 -25.04 26.48
N HIS A 731 -12.92 -24.17 26.02
CA HIS A 731 -11.48 -24.36 26.18
C HIS A 731 -10.81 -23.11 26.77
N PRO A 732 -10.99 -22.80 28.06
CA PRO A 732 -10.41 -21.64 28.68
C PRO A 732 -8.88 -21.77 28.84
N GLU A 733 -8.18 -20.73 28.48
CA GLU A 733 -6.73 -20.56 28.63
C GLU A 733 -6.47 -19.25 29.39
N ILE A 734 -6.01 -19.38 30.66
CA ILE A 734 -5.79 -18.21 31.53
C ILE A 734 -4.34 -17.76 31.38
N MET A 735 -4.13 -16.50 31.00
CA MET A 735 -2.82 -15.96 30.70
C MET A 735 -2.41 -14.89 31.72
N VAL A 736 -1.27 -15.13 32.37
CA VAL A 736 -0.67 -14.20 33.33
C VAL A 736 0.23 -13.19 32.58
N PRO A 737 -0.06 -11.88 32.64
CA PRO A 737 0.74 -10.86 31.96
C PRO A 737 2.00 -10.48 32.73
N LEU A 738 2.97 -9.91 32.02
CA LEU A 738 4.13 -9.17 32.55
C LEU A 738 5.08 -10.00 33.45
N VAL A 739 5.09 -11.32 33.31
CA VAL A 739 5.97 -12.21 34.08
C VAL A 739 7.44 -11.93 33.71
N GLY A 740 8.26 -11.64 34.69
CA GLY A 740 9.71 -11.46 34.54
C GLY A 740 10.52 -12.43 35.42
N VAL A 741 9.92 -12.94 36.49
CA VAL A 741 10.53 -13.87 37.45
C VAL A 741 9.64 -15.10 37.61
N VAL A 742 10.23 -16.28 37.62
CA VAL A 742 9.50 -17.58 37.72
C VAL A 742 8.53 -17.59 38.87
N LYS A 743 8.93 -17.08 40.04
CA LYS A 743 8.11 -17.03 41.24
C LYS A 743 6.81 -16.26 41.10
N GLU A 744 6.80 -15.22 40.24
CA GLU A 744 5.59 -14.46 39.91
C GLU A 744 4.53 -15.37 39.27
N LEU A 745 4.92 -16.20 38.29
CA LEU A 745 4.00 -17.13 37.64
C LEU A 745 3.59 -18.26 38.59
N GLU A 746 4.51 -18.79 39.35
CA GLU A 746 4.22 -19.85 40.35
C GLU A 746 3.13 -19.36 41.32
N MET A 747 3.25 -18.20 41.91
CA MET A 747 2.28 -17.63 42.85
C MET A 747 0.92 -17.38 42.16
N GLN A 748 0.90 -16.79 40.99
CA GLN A 748 -0.35 -16.56 40.24
C GLN A 748 -1.03 -17.88 39.87
N SER A 749 -0.27 -18.89 39.43
CA SER A 749 -0.78 -20.19 39.06
C SER A 749 -1.39 -20.91 40.29
N GLU A 750 -0.79 -20.77 41.47
CA GLU A 750 -1.31 -21.32 42.73
C GLU A 750 -2.66 -20.69 43.10
N ILE A 751 -2.77 -19.37 43.00
CA ILE A 751 -4.03 -18.64 43.25
C ILE A 751 -5.12 -19.11 42.27
N ILE A 752 -4.82 -19.21 40.98
CA ILE A 752 -5.76 -19.63 39.95
C ILE A 752 -6.24 -21.07 40.22
N ARG A 753 -5.31 -21.99 40.47
CA ARG A 753 -5.66 -23.42 40.73
C ARG A 753 -6.52 -23.57 41.96
N ARG A 754 -6.11 -22.95 43.07
CA ARG A 754 -6.87 -22.98 44.34
C ARG A 754 -8.28 -22.43 44.15
N THR A 755 -8.42 -21.34 43.38
CA THR A 755 -9.73 -20.74 43.08
C THR A 755 -10.58 -21.68 42.22
N ALA A 756 -9.99 -22.28 41.17
CA ALA A 756 -10.68 -23.25 40.33
C ALA A 756 -11.16 -24.48 41.12
N GLU A 757 -10.31 -25.05 41.96
CA GLU A 757 -10.66 -26.19 42.81
C GLU A 757 -11.81 -25.88 43.77
N LYS A 758 -11.83 -24.68 44.35
CA LYS A 758 -12.91 -24.20 45.20
C LYS A 758 -14.23 -24.10 44.41
N VAL A 759 -14.21 -23.52 43.21
CA VAL A 759 -15.40 -23.45 42.36
C VAL A 759 -15.87 -24.81 41.91
N PHE A 760 -14.97 -25.72 41.57
CA PHE A 760 -15.33 -27.10 41.24
C PHE A 760 -16.03 -27.82 42.39
N ALA A 761 -15.52 -27.67 43.62
CA ALA A 761 -16.16 -28.23 44.81
C ALA A 761 -17.54 -27.62 45.08
N GLU A 762 -17.69 -26.30 44.93
CA GLU A 762 -18.98 -25.60 45.10
C GLU A 762 -20.02 -26.00 44.03
N ARG A 763 -19.60 -26.24 42.82
CA ARG A 763 -20.49 -26.53 41.67
C ARG A 763 -20.70 -28.05 41.44
N GLY A 764 -19.89 -28.88 42.05
CA GLY A 764 -19.94 -30.34 41.88
C GLY A 764 -19.56 -30.81 40.45
N THR A 765 -18.88 -30.00 39.68
CA THR A 765 -18.43 -30.31 38.32
C THR A 765 -17.10 -29.56 38.02
N SER A 766 -16.42 -29.98 36.98
CA SER A 766 -15.13 -29.40 36.60
C SER A 766 -15.05 -29.11 35.09
N VAL A 767 -14.19 -28.22 34.69
CA VAL A 767 -13.80 -27.97 33.31
C VAL A 767 -12.28 -28.06 33.16
N ALA A 768 -11.80 -28.55 32.04
CA ALA A 768 -10.39 -28.50 31.73
C ALA A 768 -10.00 -27.03 31.37
N TYR A 769 -8.88 -26.59 31.88
CA TYR A 769 -8.33 -25.28 31.60
C TYR A 769 -6.81 -25.30 31.53
N LYS A 770 -6.21 -24.27 30.95
CA LYS A 770 -4.75 -24.11 30.88
C LYS A 770 -4.35 -22.82 31.58
N ILE A 771 -3.16 -22.84 32.18
CA ILE A 771 -2.51 -21.63 32.70
C ILE A 771 -1.23 -21.41 31.92
N GLY A 772 -1.11 -20.23 31.33
CA GLY A 772 0.09 -19.80 30.58
C GLY A 772 0.50 -18.39 30.92
N THR A 773 1.51 -17.92 30.24
CA THR A 773 2.02 -16.59 30.47
C THR A 773 2.29 -15.85 29.18
N MET A 774 2.19 -14.54 29.24
CA MET A 774 2.71 -13.65 28.21
C MET A 774 4.24 -13.52 28.37
N ILE A 775 4.99 -13.74 27.30
CA ILE A 775 6.42 -13.45 27.23
C ILE A 775 6.57 -12.08 26.55
N GLU A 776 6.75 -11.06 27.37
CA GLU A 776 6.77 -9.65 26.91
C GLU A 776 7.84 -8.82 27.62
N VAL A 777 8.44 -9.36 28.66
CA VAL A 777 9.62 -8.78 29.30
C VAL A 777 10.86 -9.50 28.75
N PRO A 778 11.87 -8.80 28.26
CA PRO A 778 13.09 -9.43 27.71
C PRO A 778 13.71 -10.48 28.64
N ARG A 779 13.71 -10.21 29.97
CA ARG A 779 14.17 -11.18 30.96
C ARG A 779 13.40 -12.51 30.91
N ALA A 780 12.10 -12.47 30.65
CA ALA A 780 11.28 -13.69 30.56
C ALA A 780 11.73 -14.59 29.39
N ALA A 781 12.06 -13.99 28.25
CA ALA A 781 12.61 -14.73 27.10
C ALA A 781 13.96 -15.39 27.44
N LEU A 782 14.81 -14.70 28.22
CA LEU A 782 16.12 -15.21 28.64
C LEU A 782 16.03 -16.40 29.63
N VAL A 783 14.98 -16.48 30.43
CA VAL A 783 14.76 -17.56 31.43
C VAL A 783 13.52 -18.40 31.11
N ALA A 784 13.13 -18.46 29.84
CA ALA A 784 11.92 -19.13 29.41
C ALA A 784 11.89 -20.65 29.70
N ASP A 785 13.03 -21.30 29.76
CA ASP A 785 13.21 -22.69 30.21
C ASP A 785 12.62 -22.91 31.61
N LYS A 786 12.94 -21.99 32.53
CA LYS A 786 12.44 -22.08 33.93
C LYS A 786 10.96 -21.65 34.03
N ILE A 787 10.53 -20.66 33.29
CA ILE A 787 9.13 -20.22 33.26
C ILE A 787 8.22 -21.34 32.71
N ALA A 788 8.71 -22.11 31.74
CA ALA A 788 7.97 -23.21 31.14
C ALA A 788 7.62 -24.36 32.13
N GLU A 789 8.32 -24.46 33.24
CA GLU A 789 7.97 -25.45 34.29
C GLU A 789 6.55 -25.21 34.84
N TYR A 790 6.12 -23.94 34.89
CA TYR A 790 4.82 -23.53 35.46
C TYR A 790 3.80 -23.10 34.41
N ALA A 791 4.14 -23.09 33.11
CA ALA A 791 3.25 -22.67 32.04
C ALA A 791 2.82 -23.83 31.13
N ASP A 792 1.55 -23.84 30.74
CA ASP A 792 1.01 -24.77 29.75
C ASP A 792 1.15 -24.19 28.31
N PHE A 793 1.32 -22.87 28.18
CA PHE A 793 1.56 -22.18 26.92
C PHE A 793 2.29 -20.86 27.13
N PHE A 794 2.94 -20.40 26.04
CA PHE A 794 3.49 -19.06 25.92
C PHE A 794 2.76 -18.26 24.86
N SER A 795 2.52 -16.99 25.11
CA SER A 795 2.10 -16.01 24.11
C SER A 795 3.03 -14.81 24.16
N PHE A 796 3.71 -14.51 23.04
CA PHE A 796 4.58 -13.35 22.99
C PHE A 796 3.75 -12.08 22.87
N GLY A 797 3.83 -11.20 23.86
CA GLY A 797 3.28 -9.83 23.85
C GLY A 797 4.28 -8.90 23.18
N THR A 798 4.31 -8.91 21.85
CA THR A 798 5.39 -8.24 21.09
C THR A 798 5.35 -6.73 21.16
N ASN A 799 4.24 -6.11 21.53
CA ASN A 799 4.21 -4.65 21.76
C ASN A 799 5.13 -4.27 22.93
N ASP A 800 4.93 -4.86 24.10
CA ASP A 800 5.74 -4.61 25.29
C ASP A 800 7.16 -5.15 25.12
N LEU A 801 7.32 -6.32 24.49
CA LEU A 801 8.65 -6.87 24.21
C LEU A 801 9.47 -5.93 23.30
N THR A 802 8.86 -5.35 22.28
CA THR A 802 9.50 -4.36 21.40
C THR A 802 9.85 -3.09 22.19
N GLN A 803 8.87 -2.56 22.93
CA GLN A 803 9.05 -1.37 23.76
C GLN A 803 10.25 -1.50 24.70
N MET A 804 10.34 -2.60 25.41
CA MET A 804 11.41 -2.84 26.40
C MET A 804 12.75 -3.17 25.74
N THR A 805 12.75 -3.81 24.57
CA THR A 805 13.99 -4.14 23.86
C THR A 805 14.63 -2.92 23.23
N PHE A 806 13.84 -2.05 22.61
CA PHE A 806 14.31 -0.77 22.06
C PHE A 806 14.48 0.32 23.12
N GLY A 807 13.83 0.19 24.28
CA GLY A 807 13.73 1.27 25.25
C GLY A 807 12.88 2.45 24.75
N TYR A 808 11.90 2.17 23.88
CA TYR A 808 10.98 3.18 23.35
C TYR A 808 9.64 3.11 24.06
N SER A 809 9.07 4.28 24.42
CA SER A 809 7.66 4.34 24.80
C SER A 809 6.83 4.28 23.52
N ARG A 810 5.89 3.35 23.43
CA ARG A 810 4.97 3.21 22.30
C ARG A 810 4.16 4.49 22.02
N ASP A 811 3.78 5.18 23.11
CA ASP A 811 2.96 6.39 23.02
C ASP A 811 3.77 7.64 22.63
N ASP A 812 5.05 7.69 23.00
CA ASP A 812 5.92 8.82 22.72
C ASP A 812 6.78 8.66 21.46
N ALA A 813 7.10 7.42 21.10
CA ALA A 813 7.98 7.11 19.98
C ALA A 813 7.53 7.66 18.60
N PRO A 814 6.23 7.76 18.27
CA PRO A 814 5.78 8.30 16.99
C PRO A 814 6.36 9.68 16.67
N LYS A 815 6.64 10.50 17.71
CA LYS A 815 7.22 11.85 17.54
C LYS A 815 8.59 11.83 16.86
N PHE A 816 9.44 10.83 17.13
CA PHE A 816 10.79 10.73 16.55
C PHE A 816 10.93 9.61 15.52
N LEU A 817 10.10 8.56 15.55
CA LEU A 817 10.16 7.45 14.61
C LEU A 817 9.92 7.92 13.16
N LYS A 818 9.10 8.96 12.97
CA LYS A 818 8.91 9.60 11.67
C LYS A 818 10.26 10.07 11.11
N TYR A 819 11.03 10.82 11.90
CA TYR A 819 12.36 11.31 11.50
C TYR A 819 13.35 10.16 11.30
N TYR A 820 13.29 9.13 12.14
CA TYR A 820 14.16 7.95 12.00
C TYR A 820 13.93 7.21 10.70
N LYS A 821 12.67 7.11 10.24
CA LYS A 821 12.32 6.57 8.92
C LYS A 821 12.80 7.49 7.79
N GLU A 822 12.60 8.80 7.92
CA GLU A 822 13.07 9.79 6.93
C GLU A 822 14.59 9.78 6.78
N LEU A 823 15.32 9.67 7.90
CA LEU A 823 16.79 9.59 7.92
C LEU A 823 17.34 8.19 7.55
N GLY A 824 16.46 7.19 7.41
CA GLY A 824 16.87 5.82 7.10
C GLY A 824 17.57 5.09 8.27
N ILE A 825 17.42 5.57 9.52
CA ILE A 825 17.95 4.92 10.73
C ILE A 825 17.21 3.60 10.97
N ILE A 826 15.89 3.59 10.74
CA ILE A 826 15.05 2.40 10.73
C ILE A 826 14.31 2.29 9.41
N LYS A 827 14.07 1.08 8.95
CA LYS A 827 13.34 0.82 7.70
C LYS A 827 11.83 0.90 7.89
N THR A 828 11.34 0.34 8.98
CA THR A 828 9.92 0.24 9.33
C THR A 828 9.71 0.64 10.77
N ASP A 829 8.48 0.98 11.12
CA ASP A 829 8.10 1.17 12.51
C ASP A 829 8.16 -0.18 13.25
N PRO A 830 8.99 -0.33 14.30
CA PRO A 830 9.13 -1.58 15.01
C PRO A 830 7.87 -2.01 15.78
N PHE A 831 6.88 -1.12 15.95
CA PHE A 831 5.58 -1.43 16.54
C PHE A 831 4.55 -1.93 15.51
N GLU A 832 4.79 -1.69 14.21
CA GLU A 832 3.97 -2.20 13.11
C GLU A 832 4.52 -3.49 12.53
N VAL A 833 5.84 -3.56 12.30
CA VAL A 833 6.56 -4.69 11.71
C VAL A 833 7.57 -5.21 12.71
N LEU A 834 7.52 -6.50 13.03
CA LEU A 834 8.43 -7.11 14.00
C LEU A 834 9.89 -6.91 13.60
N ASP A 835 10.65 -6.32 14.49
CA ASP A 835 12.11 -6.27 14.38
C ASP A 835 12.68 -7.69 14.53
N GLN A 836 12.98 -8.32 13.41
CA GLN A 836 13.47 -9.70 13.39
C GLN A 836 14.95 -9.79 13.84
N GLU A 837 15.69 -8.67 13.74
CA GLU A 837 17.11 -8.63 14.10
C GLU A 837 17.35 -8.61 15.63
N GLY A 838 16.57 -7.83 16.36
CA GLY A 838 16.68 -7.70 17.82
C GLY A 838 15.59 -8.45 18.56
N VAL A 839 14.35 -7.98 18.47
CA VAL A 839 13.19 -8.56 19.14
C VAL A 839 12.95 -10.00 18.70
N GLY A 840 13.14 -10.29 17.41
CA GLY A 840 13.01 -11.64 16.84
C GLY A 840 13.94 -12.65 17.47
N GLN A 841 15.15 -12.27 17.85
CA GLN A 841 16.08 -13.14 18.57
C GLN A 841 15.52 -13.54 19.96
N LEU A 842 14.89 -12.62 20.67
CA LEU A 842 14.24 -12.93 21.96
C LEU A 842 13.04 -13.86 21.78
N VAL A 843 12.25 -13.65 20.72
CA VAL A 843 11.11 -14.52 20.37
C VAL A 843 11.60 -15.93 20.05
N GLU A 844 12.63 -16.06 19.23
CA GLU A 844 13.25 -17.35 18.91
C GLU A 844 13.83 -18.05 20.14
N MET A 845 14.59 -17.29 20.94
CA MET A 845 15.20 -17.80 22.18
C MET A 845 14.15 -18.28 23.17
N GLY A 846 13.12 -17.48 23.42
CA GLY A 846 12.04 -17.84 24.33
C GLY A 846 11.28 -19.08 23.86
N THR A 847 11.03 -19.22 22.57
CA THR A 847 10.40 -20.40 21.97
C THR A 847 11.27 -21.65 22.16
N LYS A 848 12.54 -21.60 21.79
CA LYS A 848 13.48 -22.72 21.90
C LYS A 848 13.69 -23.14 23.34
N LYS A 849 13.92 -22.22 24.25
CA LYS A 849 14.11 -22.47 25.68
C LYS A 849 12.84 -23.06 26.31
N GLY A 850 11.68 -22.48 26.02
CA GLY A 850 10.42 -23.02 26.54
C GLY A 850 10.19 -24.50 26.14
N ARG A 851 10.42 -24.77 24.85
CA ARG A 851 10.30 -26.13 24.30
C ARG A 851 11.41 -27.09 24.76
N SER A 852 12.56 -26.62 25.18
CA SER A 852 13.59 -27.46 25.77
C SER A 852 13.16 -28.04 27.12
N THR A 853 12.29 -27.38 27.88
CA THR A 853 11.67 -27.84 29.11
C THR A 853 10.40 -28.67 28.86
N LYS A 854 9.53 -28.16 27.97
CA LYS A 854 8.29 -28.87 27.58
C LYS A 854 8.25 -28.95 26.02
N ALA A 855 8.58 -30.12 25.49
CA ALA A 855 8.62 -30.34 24.03
C ALA A 855 7.29 -30.00 23.31
N GLY A 856 6.15 -30.25 23.98
CA GLY A 856 4.81 -29.91 23.48
C GLY A 856 4.28 -28.53 23.89
N LEU A 857 5.13 -27.64 24.38
CA LEU A 857 4.71 -26.32 24.79
C LEU A 857 4.08 -25.57 23.61
N LYS A 858 2.83 -25.15 23.78
CA LYS A 858 2.13 -24.33 22.84
C LYS A 858 2.68 -22.90 22.89
N VAL A 859 3.07 -22.38 21.75
CA VAL A 859 3.67 -21.04 21.62
C VAL A 859 2.95 -20.25 20.55
N GLY A 860 2.58 -19.03 20.85
CA GLY A 860 1.97 -18.09 19.90
C GLY A 860 2.40 -16.66 20.14
N ILE A 861 1.82 -15.76 19.35
CA ILE A 861 2.04 -14.30 19.40
C ILE A 861 0.69 -13.60 19.42
N CYS A 862 0.55 -12.53 20.19
CA CYS A 862 -0.69 -11.76 20.29
C CYS A 862 -0.54 -10.24 20.19
N GLY A 863 0.65 -9.72 19.93
CA GLY A 863 0.87 -8.28 19.63
C GLY A 863 0.35 -7.88 18.26
N GLU A 864 0.45 -6.62 17.93
CA GLU A 864 0.02 -6.06 16.61
C GLU A 864 0.70 -6.77 15.43
N HIS A 865 1.92 -7.26 15.63
CA HIS A 865 2.68 -8.03 14.66
C HIS A 865 2.01 -9.35 14.23
N GLY A 866 1.08 -9.87 14.99
CA GLY A 866 0.33 -11.11 14.67
C GLY A 866 -0.55 -11.00 13.43
N GLY A 867 -0.84 -9.77 12.96
CA GLY A 867 -1.56 -9.48 11.72
C GLY A 867 -0.71 -8.95 10.59
N GLU A 868 0.60 -8.76 10.80
CA GLU A 868 1.50 -8.21 9.78
C GLU A 868 2.18 -9.37 9.01
N PRO A 869 2.10 -9.40 7.67
CA PRO A 869 2.50 -10.55 6.86
C PRO A 869 3.93 -11.05 7.05
N SER A 870 4.91 -10.15 7.12
CA SER A 870 6.32 -10.57 7.28
C SER A 870 6.59 -11.13 8.68
N SER A 871 5.94 -10.58 9.68
CA SER A 871 5.97 -11.05 11.07
C SER A 871 5.29 -12.42 11.22
N VAL A 872 4.16 -12.63 10.55
CA VAL A 872 3.47 -13.93 10.49
C VAL A 872 4.35 -15.00 9.85
N LYS A 873 5.00 -14.67 8.72
CA LYS A 873 5.95 -15.58 8.05
C LYS A 873 7.14 -15.93 8.95
N PHE A 874 7.65 -14.97 9.70
CA PHE A 874 8.71 -15.20 10.70
C PHE A 874 8.25 -16.18 11.79
N CYS A 875 7.07 -15.97 12.37
CA CYS A 875 6.49 -16.86 13.37
C CYS A 875 6.27 -18.28 12.83
N ALA A 876 5.82 -18.39 11.58
CA ALA A 876 5.64 -19.68 10.90
C ALA A 876 6.97 -20.43 10.76
N LYS A 877 8.04 -19.75 10.34
CA LYS A 877 9.40 -20.33 10.25
C LYS A 877 9.96 -20.80 11.60
N LEU A 878 9.60 -20.13 12.69
CA LEU A 878 9.95 -20.56 14.04
C LEU A 878 9.12 -21.77 14.53
N GLY A 879 8.15 -22.23 13.74
CA GLY A 879 7.26 -23.34 14.11
C GLY A 879 6.32 -22.99 15.24
N MET A 880 5.85 -21.74 15.34
CA MET A 880 4.84 -21.36 16.33
C MET A 880 3.52 -22.08 16.05
N ASN A 881 2.73 -22.31 17.10
CA ASN A 881 1.42 -22.95 16.98
C ASN A 881 0.36 -22.00 16.45
N TYR A 882 0.42 -20.70 16.84
CA TYR A 882 -0.54 -19.72 16.36
C TYR A 882 0.04 -18.30 16.33
N VAL A 883 -0.61 -17.46 15.49
CA VAL A 883 -0.53 -16.00 15.55
C VAL A 883 -1.92 -15.46 15.90
N SER A 884 -1.99 -14.32 16.57
CA SER A 884 -3.26 -13.70 16.95
C SER A 884 -3.28 -12.23 16.60
N CYS A 885 -4.36 -11.76 15.99
CA CYS A 885 -4.50 -10.41 15.46
C CYS A 885 -5.94 -9.90 15.61
N SER A 886 -6.15 -8.62 15.31
CA SER A 886 -7.51 -8.06 15.28
C SER A 886 -8.40 -8.82 14.27
N PRO A 887 -9.75 -8.83 14.45
CA PRO A 887 -10.67 -9.60 13.61
C PRO A 887 -10.49 -9.36 12.10
N PHE A 888 -10.33 -8.12 11.67
CA PHE A 888 -10.17 -7.76 10.25
C PHE A 888 -8.81 -8.15 9.66
N ARG A 889 -7.81 -8.41 10.50
CA ARG A 889 -6.49 -8.89 10.07
C ARG A 889 -6.42 -10.41 9.91
N VAL A 890 -7.42 -11.14 10.38
CA VAL A 890 -7.43 -12.62 10.30
C VAL A 890 -7.26 -13.15 8.88
N PRO A 891 -7.98 -12.67 7.84
CA PRO A 891 -7.79 -13.15 6.47
C PRO A 891 -6.38 -12.89 5.94
N ILE A 892 -5.81 -11.71 6.22
CA ILE A 892 -4.45 -11.31 5.84
C ILE A 892 -3.43 -12.27 6.45
N ALA A 893 -3.53 -12.52 7.76
CA ALA A 893 -2.65 -13.42 8.49
C ALA A 893 -2.75 -14.87 7.98
N ARG A 894 -3.96 -15.35 7.62
CA ARG A 894 -4.18 -16.70 7.05
C ARG A 894 -3.45 -16.87 5.73
N VAL A 895 -3.53 -15.88 4.83
CA VAL A 895 -2.80 -15.93 3.56
C VAL A 895 -1.29 -15.87 3.79
N ALA A 896 -0.81 -14.99 4.67
CA ALA A 896 0.61 -14.90 4.99
C ALA A 896 1.17 -16.21 5.59
N ALA A 897 0.40 -16.86 6.48
CA ALA A 897 0.77 -18.15 7.05
C ALA A 897 0.82 -19.28 5.98
N ALA A 898 -0.13 -19.28 5.05
CA ALA A 898 -0.13 -20.22 3.93
C ALA A 898 1.04 -19.97 2.96
N GLN A 899 1.36 -18.70 2.69
CA GLN A 899 2.53 -18.34 1.89
C GLN A 899 3.82 -18.86 2.51
N ALA A 900 4.01 -18.68 3.82
CA ALA A 900 5.18 -19.22 4.51
C ALA A 900 5.35 -20.73 4.27
N ALA A 901 4.25 -21.47 4.26
CA ALA A 901 4.26 -22.92 4.03
C ALA A 901 4.52 -23.35 2.58
N VAL A 902 4.17 -22.53 1.59
CA VAL A 902 4.40 -22.85 0.17
C VAL A 902 5.70 -22.26 -0.39
N GLU A 903 6.33 -21.34 0.32
CA GLU A 903 7.65 -20.78 0.02
C GLU A 903 8.80 -21.65 0.53
N GLU A 904 8.53 -22.55 1.55
CA GLU A 904 9.45 -23.60 1.99
C GLU A 904 9.59 -24.71 0.91
#